data_f1d1c2ed3c8516419666db95410c7319
#
_entry.id   f1d1c2ed3c8516419666db95410c7319
#
_cell.length_a   1.000
_cell.length_b   1.000
_cell.length_c   1.000
_cell.angle_alpha   90.00
_cell.angle_beta   90.00
_cell.angle_gamma   90.00
#
_symmetry.space_group_name_H-M   'P 1'
#
loop_
_entity.id
_entity.type
_entity.pdbx_description
1 polymer ?
#
loop_
_entity_poly.entity_id
_entity_poly.type
_entity_poly.pdbx_seq_one_letter_code
_entity_poly.pdbx_strand_id
1 'polypeptide(L)'
;MAAALLPLSAIAQVQPTPAPVTTLPTVTVQEQAIDPNPNAEVGAPYKAKTSADTRHTRPLAETPQTIQVVTGEAIRDSGATDLKQILAAQPGITLGTGENGNAFGDRYIIRGQEARSDVFVDGLRDPGMTTRESFAIEQVEVTKGPNSSFAGRGSAGGAVNAVTKQATLDYDFTRVSAGVGTDSHHRVTLDMNKGFTDKFALRANALTSGEDVPGRSPSQRRRDGLALSGLWELNQDLSVTLDYYGLRAKDKHPDLGGYLVGTVPNRRPATGVPVYAQNSDFLNSDVDTVTARIAYRFAPDLKLTSLTRYGQSDNRYATTGASNGTVLDAANNPIGTAGVLDGGHTGWQDVKYFAHQSNLRWDKQIGSLKHEFIFGFEYTDHKVKSGNYGVTNTGATNCRVSGRNGPQAGWCITDLNGNPVSNLGDLAGRSYERRSWTRDWRVKTFALSAMDTVDLTDQWTVFGGLRADHYDLSLDTRNNQTGAITGNYGFNDTLLNGHLGVSYKINPMGMVYASYGTAQDINGGEPDTGTSSGYGGLVIHNGSAAGAKPETSQNIELGTKWNLLDDKLLATAAVFQTTKDDVMEGANYDTEGTFNTGKNRVRGIELGLAGNLTKNFQLQAGAAIMKSKVLRSAVASNVGNPLSNFADRSFTVQGKYQLTRDFSFGAVARYESSRCGGQPDTGAGYTNGMCSQPVPSFSVYDLFASYRINKHADLRLNVLNVTDKDYYTAVYRSGAFLYKGDGRAVRLTLNLDL
;
A
#
# COMPACT_ATOMS: atom_id res chain seq x y z
N MET A 1 23.46 53.65 -103.13
CA MET A 1 22.61 52.48 -102.85
C MET A 1 23.32 51.67 -101.81
N ALA A 2 22.98 51.88 -100.56
CA ALA A 2 23.66 51.31 -99.41
C ALA A 2 22.71 50.36 -98.68
N ALA A 3 23.14 49.09 -98.57
CA ALA A 3 22.46 48.13 -97.80
C ALA A 3 23.10 48.05 -96.39
N ALA A 4 22.32 48.33 -95.40
CA ALA A 4 22.75 48.24 -93.94
C ALA A 4 22.58 46.82 -93.47
N LEU A 5 23.64 46.24 -92.94
CA LEU A 5 23.66 45.00 -92.18
C LEU A 5 23.51 45.30 -90.68
N LEU A 6 22.47 44.78 -90.03
CA LEU A 6 22.27 44.75 -88.59
C LEU A 6 22.88 43.47 -87.96
N PRO A 7 23.58 43.51 -86.86
CA PRO A 7 24.10 42.30 -86.20
C PRO A 7 23.01 41.60 -85.29
N LEU A 8 22.95 40.30 -85.38
CA LEU A 8 22.19 39.47 -84.49
C LEU A 8 22.88 39.41 -83.13
N SER A 9 22.15 39.85 -82.07
CA SER A 9 22.59 39.71 -80.68
C SER A 9 22.32 38.28 -80.22
N ALA A 10 23.31 37.54 -79.75
CA ALA A 10 23.24 36.28 -79.17
C ALA A 10 22.56 36.38 -77.77
N ILE A 11 21.42 35.68 -77.58
CA ILE A 11 20.77 35.55 -76.29
C ILE A 11 21.53 34.49 -75.51
N ALA A 12 22.26 34.87 -74.49
CA ALA A 12 22.89 33.98 -73.54
C ALA A 12 21.76 33.30 -72.66
N GLN A 13 21.63 31.97 -72.73
CA GLN A 13 20.81 31.21 -71.83
C GLN A 13 21.45 31.29 -70.42
N VAL A 14 20.75 31.90 -69.49
CA VAL A 14 21.04 31.81 -68.04
C VAL A 14 20.67 30.44 -67.55
N GLN A 15 21.66 29.62 -67.21
CA GLN A 15 21.41 28.36 -66.49
C GLN A 15 20.82 28.66 -65.08
N PRO A 16 19.75 28.00 -64.64
CA PRO A 16 19.23 28.17 -63.28
C PRO A 16 20.27 27.66 -62.27
N THR A 17 20.61 28.47 -61.33
CA THR A 17 21.40 28.08 -60.14
C THR A 17 20.72 26.95 -59.41
N PRO A 18 21.43 25.85 -59.04
CA PRO A 18 20.85 24.81 -58.23
C PRO A 18 20.30 25.35 -56.90
N ALA A 19 19.06 25.07 -56.58
CA ALA A 19 18.49 25.40 -55.29
C ALA A 19 19.35 24.80 -54.14
N PRO A 20 19.54 25.49 -53.03
CA PRO A 20 20.30 24.97 -51.92
C PRO A 20 19.68 23.67 -51.44
N VAL A 21 20.49 22.62 -51.39
CA VAL A 21 20.07 21.31 -50.84
C VAL A 21 19.87 21.56 -49.34
N THR A 22 18.60 21.62 -48.93
CA THR A 22 18.24 21.61 -47.51
C THR A 22 18.55 20.23 -46.96
N THR A 23 19.70 20.07 -46.31
CA THR A 23 19.99 18.88 -45.52
C THR A 23 19.06 18.92 -44.32
N LEU A 24 18.13 18.00 -44.28
CA LEU A 24 17.33 17.76 -43.07
C LEU A 24 18.27 17.43 -41.92
N PRO A 25 18.03 17.96 -40.71
CA PRO A 25 18.84 17.59 -39.56
C PRO A 25 18.77 16.08 -39.36
N THR A 26 19.92 15.49 -39.07
CA THR A 26 20.01 14.05 -38.77
C THR A 26 19.08 13.75 -37.62
N VAL A 27 18.01 13.00 -37.90
CA VAL A 27 17.13 12.44 -36.83
C VAL A 27 17.93 11.35 -36.16
N THR A 28 18.53 11.64 -35.03
CA THR A 28 19.13 10.61 -34.19
C THR A 28 18.01 9.91 -33.46
N VAL A 29 17.60 8.76 -33.95
CA VAL A 29 16.72 7.86 -33.21
C VAL A 29 17.57 7.26 -32.09
N GLN A 30 17.45 7.81 -30.90
CA GLN A 30 17.96 7.12 -29.71
C GLN A 30 16.99 5.99 -29.42
N GLU A 31 17.48 4.77 -29.49
CA GLU A 31 16.77 3.60 -29.01
C GLU A 31 16.57 3.76 -27.47
N GLN A 32 15.37 4.13 -27.08
CA GLN A 32 15.00 4.30 -25.68
C GLN A 32 14.54 2.93 -25.19
N ALA A 33 15.07 2.50 -24.03
CA ALA A 33 14.58 1.27 -23.42
C ALA A 33 13.05 1.35 -23.23
N ILE A 34 12.35 0.32 -23.67
CA ILE A 34 10.89 0.26 -23.59
C ILE A 34 10.48 0.24 -22.11
N ASP A 35 9.74 1.25 -21.66
CA ASP A 35 9.05 1.20 -20.38
C ASP A 35 7.75 0.42 -20.58
N PRO A 36 7.61 -0.77 -19.94
CA PRO A 36 6.43 -1.59 -20.11
C PRO A 36 5.19 -1.04 -19.38
N ASN A 37 5.32 0.04 -18.61
CA ASN A 37 4.19 0.66 -17.93
C ASN A 37 3.41 1.59 -18.88
N PRO A 38 2.19 1.22 -19.33
CA PRO A 38 1.41 2.04 -20.25
C PRO A 38 0.92 3.36 -19.63
N ASN A 39 0.97 3.49 -18.31
CA ASN A 39 0.53 4.67 -17.57
C ASN A 39 1.68 5.65 -17.28
N ALA A 40 2.94 5.26 -17.54
CA ALA A 40 4.10 6.12 -17.32
C ALA A 40 4.17 7.26 -18.34
N GLU A 41 4.77 8.38 -17.96
CA GLU A 41 5.10 9.47 -18.88
C GLU A 41 6.32 9.10 -19.70
N VAL A 42 6.20 9.17 -21.03
CA VAL A 42 7.31 8.85 -21.94
C VAL A 42 8.54 9.71 -21.62
N GLY A 43 9.68 9.05 -21.34
CA GLY A 43 10.94 9.72 -20.99
C GLY A 43 11.00 10.36 -19.60
N ALA A 44 10.02 10.09 -18.74
CA ALA A 44 10.02 10.46 -17.32
C ALA A 44 9.56 9.28 -16.43
N PRO A 45 10.38 8.23 -16.28
CA PRO A 45 9.96 6.94 -15.71
C PRO A 45 9.52 6.99 -14.25
N TYR A 46 9.80 8.07 -13.51
CA TYR A 46 9.28 8.29 -12.15
C TYR A 46 7.90 8.99 -12.13
N LYS A 47 7.38 9.39 -13.29
CA LYS A 47 6.09 10.05 -13.41
C LYS A 47 5.08 9.14 -14.10
N ALA A 48 3.92 8.95 -13.47
CA ALA A 48 2.76 8.42 -14.16
C ALA A 48 1.96 9.57 -14.81
N LYS A 49 1.51 9.37 -16.04
CA LYS A 49 0.66 10.31 -16.78
C LYS A 49 -0.80 10.12 -16.40
N THR A 50 -1.24 8.86 -16.28
CA THR A 50 -2.62 8.47 -16.02
C THR A 50 -2.70 7.52 -14.83
N SER A 51 -3.87 7.44 -14.20
CA SER A 51 -4.22 6.33 -13.34
C SER A 51 -4.57 5.10 -14.18
N ALA A 52 -4.29 3.90 -13.66
CA ALA A 52 -4.76 2.66 -14.26
C ALA A 52 -6.25 2.40 -13.99
N ASP A 53 -6.86 3.09 -13.04
CA ASP A 53 -8.30 3.06 -12.83
C ASP A 53 -9.00 3.86 -13.94
N THR A 54 -9.65 3.17 -14.86
CA THR A 54 -10.31 3.76 -16.05
C THR A 54 -11.47 4.68 -15.72
N ARG A 55 -11.91 4.73 -14.47
CA ARG A 55 -12.92 5.69 -13.98
C ARG A 55 -12.34 7.10 -13.81
N HIS A 56 -11.01 7.23 -13.68
CA HIS A 56 -10.32 8.51 -13.82
C HIS A 56 -10.14 8.83 -15.32
N THR A 57 -11.04 9.61 -15.88
CA THR A 57 -11.09 9.89 -17.33
C THR A 57 -10.03 10.89 -17.79
N ARG A 58 -9.37 11.57 -16.85
CA ARG A 58 -8.36 12.62 -17.11
C ARG A 58 -6.97 12.21 -16.67
N PRO A 59 -5.91 12.80 -17.25
CA PRO A 59 -4.55 12.68 -16.74
C PRO A 59 -4.46 13.08 -15.25
N LEU A 60 -3.49 12.52 -14.53
CA LEU A 60 -3.30 12.82 -13.10
C LEU A 60 -3.11 14.32 -12.82
N ALA A 61 -2.50 15.05 -13.75
CA ALA A 61 -2.32 16.51 -13.69
C ALA A 61 -3.66 17.28 -13.75
N GLU A 62 -4.73 16.68 -14.28
CA GLU A 62 -6.04 17.30 -14.47
C GLU A 62 -7.13 16.73 -13.54
N THR A 63 -6.79 15.73 -12.72
CA THR A 63 -7.72 15.08 -11.78
C THR A 63 -7.81 15.89 -10.48
N PRO A 64 -8.99 16.34 -10.02
CA PRO A 64 -9.12 17.21 -8.83
C PRO A 64 -9.12 16.40 -7.52
N GLN A 65 -8.10 15.60 -7.32
CA GLN A 65 -7.90 14.74 -6.16
C GLN A 65 -6.42 14.44 -5.98
N THR A 66 -5.96 14.31 -4.74
CA THR A 66 -4.59 13.85 -4.45
C THR A 66 -4.47 12.37 -4.75
N ILE A 67 -3.79 12.04 -5.84
CA ILE A 67 -3.39 10.67 -6.21
C ILE A 67 -1.87 10.65 -6.33
N GLN A 68 -1.23 9.82 -5.53
CA GLN A 68 0.20 9.59 -5.55
C GLN A 68 0.49 8.27 -6.25
N VAL A 69 1.40 8.26 -7.21
CA VAL A 69 1.78 7.05 -7.96
C VAL A 69 3.25 6.78 -7.76
N VAL A 70 3.58 5.53 -7.44
CA VAL A 70 4.95 4.99 -7.40
C VAL A 70 5.09 4.05 -8.59
N THR A 71 5.88 4.44 -9.56
CA THR A 71 6.08 3.67 -10.80
C THR A 71 6.98 2.46 -10.56
N GLY A 72 6.90 1.46 -11.43
CA GLY A 72 7.76 0.27 -11.38
C GLY A 72 9.25 0.61 -11.42
N GLU A 73 9.66 1.67 -12.15
CA GLU A 73 11.07 2.13 -12.14
C GLU A 73 11.47 2.68 -10.78
N ALA A 74 10.63 3.51 -10.15
CA ALA A 74 10.91 4.02 -8.81
C ALA A 74 10.97 2.90 -7.76
N ILE A 75 10.10 1.89 -7.87
CA ILE A 75 10.12 0.68 -7.01
C ILE A 75 11.43 -0.08 -7.20
N ARG A 76 11.84 -0.35 -8.46
CA ARG A 76 13.09 -1.07 -8.75
C ARG A 76 14.33 -0.35 -8.22
N ASP A 77 14.40 0.97 -8.41
CA ASP A 77 15.55 1.77 -7.97
C ASP A 77 15.63 1.84 -6.43
N SER A 78 14.50 1.95 -5.74
CA SER A 78 14.47 1.95 -4.26
C SER A 78 14.88 0.61 -3.63
N GLY A 79 14.80 -0.50 -4.39
CA GLY A 79 15.04 -1.84 -3.88
C GLY A 79 13.91 -2.39 -3.00
N ALA A 80 12.73 -1.75 -2.99
CA ALA A 80 11.55 -2.25 -2.29
C ALA A 80 11.00 -3.50 -2.97
N THR A 81 10.69 -4.54 -2.19
CA THR A 81 10.27 -5.85 -2.69
C THR A 81 8.81 -6.17 -2.40
N ASP A 82 8.16 -5.45 -1.51
CA ASP A 82 6.76 -5.65 -1.15
C ASP A 82 5.98 -4.34 -1.00
N LEU A 83 4.66 -4.44 -1.01
CA LEU A 83 3.76 -3.29 -0.90
C LEU A 83 3.97 -2.51 0.42
N LYS A 84 4.28 -3.21 1.51
CA LYS A 84 4.53 -2.60 2.82
C LYS A 84 5.75 -1.67 2.78
N GLN A 85 6.85 -2.10 2.16
CA GLN A 85 8.06 -1.27 2.00
C GLN A 85 7.79 -0.08 1.07
N ILE A 86 7.04 -0.28 -0.02
CA ILE A 86 6.66 0.79 -0.95
C ILE A 86 5.86 1.88 -0.23
N LEU A 87 4.84 1.48 0.54
CA LEU A 87 3.93 2.41 1.22
C LEU A 87 4.57 3.07 2.45
N ALA A 88 5.44 2.36 3.18
CA ALA A 88 6.22 2.94 4.27
C ALA A 88 7.11 4.12 3.84
N ALA A 89 7.42 4.21 2.54
CA ALA A 89 8.17 5.30 1.95
C ALA A 89 7.26 6.44 1.43
N GLN A 90 5.93 6.40 1.65
CA GLN A 90 5.03 7.43 1.12
C GLN A 90 4.61 8.41 2.22
N PRO A 91 4.74 9.74 1.99
CA PRO A 91 4.32 10.74 2.98
C PRO A 91 2.84 10.64 3.32
N GLY A 92 2.50 10.86 4.59
CA GLY A 92 1.12 10.79 5.09
C GLY A 92 0.59 9.38 5.28
N ILE A 93 1.45 8.36 5.10
CA ILE A 93 1.15 6.95 5.38
C ILE A 93 2.03 6.50 6.53
N THR A 94 1.44 5.90 7.55
CA THR A 94 2.14 5.22 8.64
C THR A 94 1.75 3.76 8.68
N LEU A 95 2.63 2.93 9.22
CA LEU A 95 2.33 1.52 9.44
C LEU A 95 1.77 1.32 10.85
N GLY A 96 0.73 0.50 10.96
CA GLY A 96 0.21 0.00 12.23
C GLY A 96 0.64 -1.45 12.47
N THR A 97 0.40 -1.95 13.66
CA THR A 97 0.50 -3.39 13.94
C THR A 97 -0.84 -4.07 13.64
N GLY A 98 -0.80 -5.34 13.25
CA GLY A 98 -1.99 -6.15 13.14
C GLY A 98 -2.61 -6.45 14.51
N GLU A 99 -3.78 -7.08 14.51
CA GLU A 99 -4.45 -7.56 15.69
C GLU A 99 -3.66 -8.67 16.39
N ASN A 100 -3.76 -8.70 17.72
CA ASN A 100 -3.12 -9.73 18.56
C ASN A 100 -1.62 -9.94 18.27
N GLY A 101 -0.91 -8.87 17.87
CA GLY A 101 0.49 -8.97 17.48
C GLY A 101 0.72 -9.58 16.12
N ASN A 102 -0.26 -9.54 15.26
CA ASN A 102 -0.16 -10.01 13.91
C ASN A 102 1.04 -9.35 13.20
N ALA A 103 2.06 -10.14 12.92
CA ALA A 103 3.30 -9.68 12.28
C ALA A 103 3.10 -9.43 10.78
N PHE A 104 2.09 -10.03 10.17
CA PHE A 104 1.65 -9.64 8.85
C PHE A 104 0.49 -8.66 8.98
N GLY A 105 0.28 -8.05 8.07
CA GLY A 105 -0.72 -7.10 7.98
C GLY A 105 -0.13 -5.92 7.37
N ASP A 106 -0.56 -5.79 6.23
CA ASP A 106 -0.51 -4.57 5.54
C ASP A 106 -1.50 -3.63 6.25
N ARG A 107 -1.21 -3.27 7.49
CA ARG A 107 -1.99 -2.30 8.21
C ARG A 107 -1.46 -0.92 7.87
N TYR A 108 -2.12 -0.28 6.92
CA TYR A 108 -1.82 1.08 6.51
C TYR A 108 -2.75 2.06 7.20
N ILE A 109 -2.19 3.20 7.59
CA ILE A 109 -2.91 4.32 8.17
C ILE A 109 -2.64 5.51 7.24
N ILE A 110 -3.64 5.93 6.47
CA ILE A 110 -3.53 7.00 5.48
C ILE A 110 -4.18 8.26 6.05
N ARG A 111 -3.45 9.38 6.08
CA ARG A 111 -3.92 10.64 6.70
C ARG A 111 -4.47 10.43 8.10
N GLY A 112 -3.88 9.48 8.86
CA GLY A 112 -4.29 9.18 10.23
C GLY A 112 -5.53 8.32 10.38
N GLN A 113 -6.15 7.85 9.29
CA GLN A 113 -7.29 6.95 9.30
C GLN A 113 -6.88 5.54 8.92
N GLU A 114 -7.49 4.56 9.56
CA GLU A 114 -7.28 3.14 9.25
C GLU A 114 -7.64 2.82 7.79
N ALA A 115 -6.78 2.11 7.08
CA ALA A 115 -6.96 1.73 5.69
C ALA A 115 -6.56 0.27 5.41
N ARG A 116 -6.60 -0.59 6.43
CA ARG A 116 -6.16 -2.00 6.33
C ARG A 116 -7.00 -2.80 5.32
N SER A 117 -8.30 -2.54 5.24
CA SER A 117 -9.21 -3.18 4.30
C SER A 117 -9.31 -2.45 2.95
N ASP A 118 -8.59 -1.33 2.77
CA ASP A 118 -8.71 -0.47 1.60
C ASP A 118 -7.57 -0.68 0.60
N VAL A 119 -7.17 -1.95 0.45
CA VAL A 119 -6.19 -2.41 -0.53
C VAL A 119 -6.91 -3.06 -1.70
N PHE A 120 -6.54 -2.63 -2.89
CA PHE A 120 -7.10 -3.06 -4.16
C PHE A 120 -5.99 -3.57 -5.08
N VAL A 121 -6.36 -4.49 -5.95
CA VAL A 121 -5.53 -4.94 -7.07
C VAL A 121 -6.33 -4.72 -8.35
N ASP A 122 -5.83 -3.87 -9.24
CA ASP A 122 -6.50 -3.45 -10.48
C ASP A 122 -7.93 -2.91 -10.27
N GLY A 123 -8.13 -2.19 -9.17
CA GLY A 123 -9.42 -1.59 -8.83
C GLY A 123 -10.43 -2.53 -8.14
N LEU A 124 -10.12 -3.82 -8.01
CA LEU A 124 -10.93 -4.78 -7.24
C LEU A 124 -10.36 -4.94 -5.82
N ARG A 125 -11.21 -4.90 -4.80
CA ARG A 125 -10.81 -5.08 -3.39
C ARG A 125 -10.14 -6.44 -3.18
N ASP A 126 -9.02 -6.43 -2.46
CA ASP A 126 -8.22 -7.62 -2.14
C ASP A 126 -8.33 -7.95 -0.65
N PRO A 127 -9.27 -8.84 -0.26
CA PRO A 127 -9.55 -9.12 1.13
C PRO A 127 -8.49 -10.02 1.77
N GLY A 128 -8.45 -9.99 3.12
CA GLY A 128 -7.55 -10.79 3.93
C GLY A 128 -6.25 -10.08 4.27
N MET A 129 -5.50 -10.70 5.19
CA MET A 129 -4.21 -10.19 5.66
C MET A 129 -3.07 -10.92 4.96
N THR A 130 -2.85 -10.66 3.68
CA THR A 130 -1.86 -11.33 2.83
C THR A 130 -0.56 -10.54 2.74
N THR A 131 0.55 -11.23 2.44
CA THR A 131 1.78 -10.58 1.96
C THR A 131 1.61 -10.24 0.47
N ARG A 132 2.00 -9.03 0.06
CA ARG A 132 1.90 -8.56 -1.32
C ARG A 132 3.28 -8.19 -1.86
N GLU A 133 3.80 -9.02 -2.77
CA GLU A 133 5.10 -8.86 -3.41
C GLU A 133 5.04 -7.93 -4.63
N SER A 134 6.16 -7.27 -4.93
CA SER A 134 6.24 -6.29 -6.03
C SER A 134 6.57 -6.88 -7.41
N PHE A 135 6.95 -8.16 -7.52
CA PHE A 135 7.45 -8.75 -8.78
C PHE A 135 6.48 -8.67 -9.96
N ALA A 136 5.18 -8.69 -9.68
CA ALA A 136 4.11 -8.61 -10.67
C ALA A 136 3.38 -7.26 -10.69
N ILE A 137 3.95 -6.22 -10.03
CA ILE A 137 3.36 -4.88 -9.94
C ILE A 137 4.01 -3.96 -10.97
N GLU A 138 3.19 -3.23 -11.74
CA GLU A 138 3.61 -2.20 -12.70
C GLU A 138 3.72 -0.82 -12.04
N GLN A 139 2.76 -0.48 -11.17
CA GLN A 139 2.75 0.73 -10.33
C GLN A 139 1.85 0.56 -9.12
N VAL A 140 2.08 1.39 -8.11
CA VAL A 140 1.20 1.50 -6.94
C VAL A 140 0.59 2.89 -6.90
N GLU A 141 -0.73 2.97 -6.82
CA GLU A 141 -1.49 4.19 -6.73
C GLU A 141 -2.06 4.35 -5.32
N VAL A 142 -1.91 5.52 -4.74
CA VAL A 142 -2.50 5.87 -3.45
C VAL A 142 -3.40 7.08 -3.64
N THR A 143 -4.69 6.84 -3.60
CA THR A 143 -5.69 7.92 -3.54
C THR A 143 -5.84 8.33 -2.09
N LYS A 144 -5.70 9.62 -1.79
CA LYS A 144 -5.74 10.13 -0.42
C LYS A 144 -7.05 10.87 -0.12
N GLY A 145 -7.55 10.69 1.10
CA GLY A 145 -8.86 11.17 1.54
C GLY A 145 -10.00 10.23 1.18
N PRO A 146 -11.21 10.45 1.74
CA PRO A 146 -12.40 9.66 1.49
C PRO A 146 -12.66 9.41 0.01
N ASN A 147 -12.80 8.15 -0.38
CA ASN A 147 -12.84 7.71 -1.78
C ASN A 147 -13.88 6.63 -2.07
N SER A 148 -14.91 6.48 -1.22
CA SER A 148 -15.90 5.39 -1.40
C SER A 148 -16.69 5.47 -2.70
N SER A 149 -16.81 6.64 -3.32
CA SER A 149 -17.47 6.76 -4.64
C SER A 149 -16.72 5.98 -5.74
N PHE A 150 -15.41 5.81 -5.64
CA PHE A 150 -14.58 4.95 -6.51
C PHE A 150 -14.36 3.58 -5.89
N ALA A 151 -13.84 3.52 -4.68
CA ALA A 151 -13.38 2.30 -4.03
C ALA A 151 -14.49 1.47 -3.37
N GLY A 152 -15.72 2.00 -3.29
CA GLY A 152 -16.82 1.41 -2.55
C GLY A 152 -16.66 1.59 -1.04
N ARG A 153 -17.34 0.79 -0.27
CA ARG A 153 -17.32 0.83 1.21
C ARG A 153 -15.90 0.95 1.78
N GLY A 154 -15.72 1.62 2.91
CA GLY A 154 -14.40 1.90 3.50
C GLY A 154 -13.74 3.14 2.90
N SER A 155 -12.41 3.14 2.84
CA SER A 155 -11.60 4.20 2.22
C SER A 155 -11.73 5.58 2.88
N ALA A 156 -11.84 5.61 4.21
CA ALA A 156 -11.94 6.84 4.98
C ALA A 156 -10.68 7.73 4.89
N GLY A 157 -9.50 7.12 4.94
CA GLY A 157 -8.21 7.77 4.76
C GLY A 157 -7.75 7.83 3.31
N GLY A 158 -8.29 6.95 2.48
CA GLY A 158 -7.90 6.75 1.09
C GLY A 158 -7.89 5.27 0.71
N ALA A 159 -7.37 4.98 -0.48
CA ALA A 159 -7.27 3.63 -1.01
C ALA A 159 -5.90 3.40 -1.66
N VAL A 160 -5.41 2.18 -1.56
CA VAL A 160 -4.19 1.70 -2.24
C VAL A 160 -4.58 0.78 -3.37
N ASN A 161 -4.11 1.04 -4.58
CA ASN A 161 -4.34 0.19 -5.75
C ASN A 161 -3.00 -0.30 -6.31
N ALA A 162 -2.75 -1.60 -6.23
CA ALA A 162 -1.63 -2.25 -6.89
C ALA A 162 -2.03 -2.60 -8.32
N VAL A 163 -1.36 -2.03 -9.30
CA VAL A 163 -1.59 -2.27 -10.73
C VAL A 163 -0.70 -3.40 -11.20
N THR A 164 -1.30 -4.46 -11.74
CA THR A 164 -0.56 -5.65 -12.18
C THR A 164 0.03 -5.48 -13.57
N LYS A 165 1.14 -6.16 -13.81
CA LYS A 165 1.75 -6.31 -15.13
C LYS A 165 0.86 -7.14 -16.04
N GLN A 166 0.59 -6.66 -17.26
CA GLN A 166 -0.28 -7.31 -18.22
C GLN A 166 0.43 -7.56 -19.56
N ALA A 167 -0.05 -8.56 -20.30
CA ALA A 167 0.43 -8.85 -21.65
C ALA A 167 0.08 -7.71 -22.61
N THR A 168 0.97 -7.46 -23.58
CA THR A 168 0.74 -6.51 -24.67
C THR A 168 1.19 -7.09 -26.01
N LEU A 169 0.56 -6.65 -27.08
CA LEU A 169 0.95 -6.94 -28.47
C LEU A 169 1.95 -5.93 -29.05
N ASP A 170 2.22 -4.83 -28.32
CA ASP A 170 3.00 -3.71 -28.85
C ASP A 170 4.49 -4.04 -28.98
N TYR A 171 5.04 -4.91 -28.11
CA TYR A 171 6.46 -5.26 -28.09
C TYR A 171 6.75 -6.55 -27.35
N ASP A 172 7.82 -7.23 -27.76
CA ASP A 172 8.40 -8.40 -27.10
C ASP A 172 9.57 -7.99 -26.23
N PHE A 173 9.72 -8.61 -25.06
CA PHE A 173 10.90 -8.50 -24.22
C PHE A 173 11.04 -9.70 -23.27
N THR A 174 12.26 -9.94 -22.81
CA THR A 174 12.54 -10.87 -21.71
C THR A 174 13.56 -10.25 -20.78
N ARG A 175 13.18 -10.05 -19.54
CA ARG A 175 14.03 -9.53 -18.46
C ARG A 175 14.23 -10.55 -17.38
N VAL A 176 15.51 -10.84 -17.07
CA VAL A 176 15.90 -11.70 -15.96
C VAL A 176 16.73 -10.88 -14.99
N SER A 177 16.37 -10.89 -13.72
CA SER A 177 17.16 -10.24 -12.68
C SER A 177 17.62 -11.28 -11.68
N ALA A 178 18.92 -11.30 -11.36
CA ALA A 178 19.52 -12.18 -10.36
C ALA A 178 20.32 -11.33 -9.36
N GLY A 179 19.89 -11.34 -8.11
CA GLY A 179 20.46 -10.56 -7.01
C GLY A 179 21.05 -11.45 -5.92
N VAL A 180 22.15 -10.99 -5.33
CA VAL A 180 22.77 -11.54 -4.13
C VAL A 180 23.12 -10.41 -3.18
N GLY A 181 23.30 -10.69 -1.88
CA GLY A 181 23.61 -9.64 -0.93
C GLY A 181 24.04 -10.14 0.44
N THR A 182 24.18 -9.21 1.37
CA THR A 182 24.35 -9.52 2.79
C THR A 182 23.13 -10.28 3.31
N ASP A 183 23.24 -10.85 4.50
CA ASP A 183 22.16 -11.55 5.18
C ASP A 183 21.58 -12.69 4.31
N SER A 184 22.46 -13.44 3.65
CA SER A 184 22.09 -14.58 2.78
C SER A 184 21.09 -14.21 1.67
N HIS A 185 20.99 -12.92 1.32
CA HIS A 185 20.02 -12.45 0.32
C HIS A 185 20.29 -13.05 -1.06
N HIS A 186 19.25 -13.65 -1.62
CA HIS A 186 19.20 -14.07 -3.02
C HIS A 186 17.81 -13.81 -3.57
N ARG A 187 17.74 -13.29 -4.80
CA ARG A 187 16.47 -12.99 -5.48
C ARG A 187 16.63 -13.17 -6.98
N VAL A 188 15.79 -14.00 -7.58
CA VAL A 188 15.71 -14.15 -9.04
C VAL A 188 14.30 -13.83 -9.48
N THR A 189 14.19 -12.98 -10.52
CA THR A 189 12.91 -12.65 -11.15
C THR A 189 13.00 -12.80 -12.66
N LEU A 190 11.89 -13.20 -13.25
CA LEU A 190 11.64 -13.20 -14.69
C LEU A 190 10.46 -12.27 -14.99
N ASP A 191 10.57 -11.48 -16.06
CA ASP A 191 9.46 -10.74 -16.65
C ASP A 191 9.59 -10.85 -18.18
N MET A 192 8.74 -11.62 -18.81
CA MET A 192 8.76 -11.91 -20.24
C MET A 192 7.39 -11.56 -20.83
N ASN A 193 7.40 -10.81 -21.93
CA ASN A 193 6.22 -10.57 -22.77
C ASN A 193 6.50 -11.03 -24.19
N LYS A 194 5.60 -11.84 -24.77
CA LYS A 194 5.72 -12.37 -26.10
C LYS A 194 4.41 -12.33 -26.87
N GLY A 195 4.41 -11.66 -28.03
CA GLY A 195 3.38 -11.79 -29.05
C GLY A 195 3.59 -13.08 -29.83
N PHE A 196 2.62 -13.99 -29.80
CA PHE A 196 2.65 -15.24 -30.55
C PHE A 196 1.97 -15.09 -31.92
N THR A 197 1.00 -14.19 -31.99
CA THR A 197 0.30 -13.81 -33.23
C THR A 197 0.00 -12.31 -33.14
N ASP A 198 -0.54 -11.74 -34.23
CA ASP A 198 -1.07 -10.36 -34.28
C ASP A 198 -2.27 -10.11 -33.34
N LYS A 199 -2.80 -11.18 -32.70
CA LYS A 199 -3.99 -11.13 -31.84
C LYS A 199 -3.79 -11.76 -30.45
N PHE A 200 -2.66 -12.41 -30.20
CA PHE A 200 -2.42 -13.10 -28.96
C PHE A 200 -1.02 -12.83 -28.41
N ALA A 201 -0.96 -12.36 -27.18
CA ALA A 201 0.26 -12.20 -26.40
C ALA A 201 0.17 -12.87 -25.05
N LEU A 202 1.30 -13.29 -24.52
CA LEU A 202 1.45 -13.83 -23.17
C LEU A 202 2.55 -13.07 -22.42
N ARG A 203 2.27 -12.63 -21.19
CA ARG A 203 3.27 -12.13 -20.24
C ARG A 203 3.39 -13.08 -19.08
N ALA A 204 4.61 -13.45 -18.71
CA ALA A 204 4.93 -14.30 -17.59
C ALA A 204 5.90 -13.59 -16.65
N ASN A 205 5.57 -13.60 -15.35
CA ASN A 205 6.44 -13.12 -14.29
C ASN A 205 6.66 -14.24 -13.29
N ALA A 206 7.91 -14.47 -12.88
CA ALA A 206 8.24 -15.44 -11.87
C ALA A 206 9.19 -14.84 -10.82
N LEU A 207 9.12 -15.36 -9.61
CA LEU A 207 9.94 -14.94 -8.47
C LEU A 207 10.38 -16.15 -7.66
N THR A 208 11.65 -16.18 -7.27
CA THR A 208 12.12 -16.91 -6.10
C THR A 208 13.09 -16.04 -5.31
N SER A 209 12.93 -15.98 -4.00
CA SER A 209 13.83 -15.19 -3.14
C SER A 209 13.88 -15.73 -1.72
N GLY A 210 15.00 -15.49 -1.06
CA GLY A 210 15.20 -15.75 0.36
C GLY A 210 16.24 -14.82 0.95
N GLU A 211 16.09 -14.52 2.25
CA GLU A 211 17.05 -13.72 3.01
C GLU A 211 16.89 -13.99 4.51
N ASP A 212 17.93 -13.78 5.28
CA ASP A 212 17.82 -13.49 6.69
C ASP A 212 17.39 -12.03 6.85
N VAL A 213 16.56 -11.71 7.84
CA VAL A 213 16.13 -10.32 8.06
C VAL A 213 17.33 -9.49 8.49
N PRO A 214 17.71 -8.41 7.75
CA PRO A 214 18.92 -7.65 8.02
C PRO A 214 19.00 -7.15 9.46
N GLY A 215 20.12 -7.53 10.15
CA GLY A 215 20.34 -7.20 11.54
C GLY A 215 19.44 -7.94 12.55
N ARG A 216 18.67 -8.95 12.12
CA ARG A 216 17.73 -9.70 12.97
C ARG A 216 17.80 -11.22 12.76
N SER A 217 18.99 -11.76 12.49
CA SER A 217 19.20 -13.22 12.47
C SER A 217 18.78 -13.85 13.82
N PRO A 218 18.09 -15.00 13.85
CA PRO A 218 17.86 -15.96 12.76
C PRO A 218 16.54 -15.78 11.99
N SER A 219 15.86 -14.63 12.07
CA SER A 219 14.62 -14.38 11.34
C SER A 219 14.86 -14.44 9.84
N GLN A 220 13.95 -15.13 9.09
CA GLN A 220 14.12 -15.40 7.67
C GLN A 220 12.84 -15.07 6.89
N ARG A 221 13.01 -14.64 5.64
CA ARG A 221 11.93 -14.43 4.65
C ARG A 221 12.18 -15.28 3.41
N ARG A 222 11.14 -15.94 2.90
CA ARG A 222 11.16 -16.64 1.62
C ARG A 222 9.93 -16.32 0.80
N ARG A 223 10.11 -16.10 -0.49
CA ARG A 223 9.05 -15.77 -1.45
C ARG A 223 9.23 -16.57 -2.72
N ASP A 224 8.17 -17.24 -3.16
CA ASP A 224 8.08 -17.89 -4.46
C ASP A 224 6.78 -17.44 -5.13
N GLY A 225 6.84 -16.94 -6.37
CA GLY A 225 5.70 -16.33 -7.05
C GLY A 225 5.67 -16.63 -8.55
N LEU A 226 4.44 -16.68 -9.09
CA LEU A 226 4.15 -16.80 -10.52
C LEU A 226 2.97 -15.90 -10.87
N ALA A 227 3.12 -15.10 -11.94
CA ALA A 227 1.99 -14.38 -12.52
C ALA A 227 2.01 -14.56 -14.04
N LEU A 228 0.85 -14.87 -14.60
CA LEU A 228 0.64 -15.07 -16.02
C LEU A 228 -0.48 -14.14 -16.49
N SER A 229 -0.31 -13.54 -17.66
CA SER A 229 -1.33 -12.71 -18.30
C SER A 229 -1.39 -13.08 -19.78
N GLY A 230 -2.56 -13.53 -20.27
CA GLY A 230 -2.80 -13.84 -21.68
C GLY A 230 -3.80 -12.87 -22.28
N LEU A 231 -3.38 -12.09 -23.27
CA LEU A 231 -4.21 -11.12 -24.01
C LEU A 231 -4.64 -11.71 -25.35
N TRP A 232 -5.94 -11.65 -25.66
CA TRP A 232 -6.53 -11.95 -26.96
C TRP A 232 -7.27 -10.72 -27.48
N GLU A 233 -6.83 -10.17 -28.62
CA GLU A 233 -7.59 -9.22 -29.42
C GLU A 233 -8.44 -9.97 -30.45
N LEU A 234 -9.69 -10.30 -30.07
CA LEU A 234 -10.58 -11.09 -30.93
C LEU A 234 -10.94 -10.32 -32.20
N ASN A 235 -11.11 -9.00 -32.09
CA ASN A 235 -11.25 -8.05 -33.18
C ASN A 235 -10.85 -6.63 -32.69
N GLN A 236 -11.03 -5.61 -33.55
CA GLN A 236 -10.65 -4.22 -33.25
C GLN A 236 -11.43 -3.60 -32.07
N ASP A 237 -12.57 -4.20 -31.68
CA ASP A 237 -13.46 -3.68 -30.66
C ASP A 237 -13.50 -4.53 -29.38
N LEU A 238 -13.01 -5.78 -29.43
CA LEU A 238 -13.10 -6.72 -28.31
C LEU A 238 -11.73 -7.32 -27.98
N SER A 239 -11.28 -7.06 -26.77
CA SER A 239 -10.14 -7.75 -26.15
C SER A 239 -10.57 -8.49 -24.89
N VAL A 240 -9.94 -9.64 -24.67
CA VAL A 240 -10.09 -10.47 -23.47
C VAL A 240 -8.71 -10.75 -22.90
N THR A 241 -8.54 -10.53 -21.61
CA THR A 241 -7.31 -10.89 -20.88
C THR A 241 -7.66 -11.86 -19.77
N LEU A 242 -6.88 -12.91 -19.65
CA LEU A 242 -6.97 -13.86 -18.52
C LEU A 242 -5.66 -13.83 -17.74
N ASP A 243 -5.76 -13.50 -16.45
CA ASP A 243 -4.62 -13.39 -15.55
C ASP A 243 -4.69 -14.48 -14.47
N TYR A 244 -3.53 -15.02 -14.12
CA TYR A 244 -3.31 -15.83 -12.93
C TYR A 244 -2.21 -15.19 -12.08
N TYR A 245 -2.41 -15.15 -10.76
CA TYR A 245 -1.39 -14.75 -9.80
C TYR A 245 -1.34 -15.76 -8.66
N GLY A 246 -0.14 -16.24 -8.34
CA GLY A 246 0.15 -17.11 -7.22
C GLY A 246 1.37 -16.65 -6.45
N LEU A 247 1.27 -16.62 -5.12
CA LEU A 247 2.37 -16.28 -4.21
C LEU A 247 2.41 -17.26 -3.03
N ARG A 248 3.61 -17.67 -2.67
CA ARG A 248 3.92 -18.44 -1.44
C ARG A 248 4.95 -17.66 -0.64
N ALA A 249 4.50 -17.01 0.42
CA ALA A 249 5.34 -16.27 1.36
C ALA A 249 5.49 -17.06 2.64
N LYS A 250 6.74 -17.31 3.06
CA LYS A 250 7.07 -18.10 4.25
C LYS A 250 8.17 -17.39 5.03
N ASP A 251 7.85 -17.00 6.26
CA ASP A 251 8.83 -16.42 7.18
C ASP A 251 9.03 -17.39 8.35
N LYS A 252 10.30 -17.63 8.69
CA LYS A 252 10.71 -18.38 9.88
C LYS A 252 11.21 -17.41 10.93
N HIS A 253 10.93 -17.73 12.19
CA HIS A 253 11.32 -16.92 13.34
C HIS A 253 10.94 -15.44 13.18
N PRO A 254 9.69 -15.10 12.79
CA PRO A 254 9.28 -13.71 12.57
C PRO A 254 9.49 -12.90 13.84
N ASP A 255 10.33 -11.86 13.73
CA ASP A 255 10.72 -11.04 14.88
C ASP A 255 9.76 -9.87 15.08
N LEU A 256 9.24 -9.73 16.30
CA LEU A 256 8.40 -8.61 16.69
C LEU A 256 9.22 -7.37 17.16
N GLY A 257 10.54 -7.46 17.17
CA GLY A 257 11.47 -6.35 17.33
C GLY A 257 11.84 -6.01 18.76
N GLY A 258 11.01 -5.31 19.51
CA GLY A 258 11.37 -4.79 20.82
C GLY A 258 10.18 -4.58 21.74
N TYR A 259 10.43 -3.94 22.86
CA TYR A 259 9.42 -3.56 23.87
C TYR A 259 9.75 -2.22 24.50
N LEU A 260 8.76 -1.63 25.16
CA LEU A 260 8.90 -0.36 25.85
C LEU A 260 9.37 -0.57 27.31
N VAL A 261 10.29 0.30 27.77
CA VAL A 261 10.77 0.35 29.14
C VAL A 261 10.50 1.71 29.76
N GLY A 262 10.50 1.75 31.10
CA GLY A 262 10.23 2.97 31.86
C GLY A 262 8.74 3.27 31.98
N THR A 263 8.44 4.39 32.62
CA THR A 263 7.08 4.91 32.89
C THR A 263 6.87 6.25 32.20
N VAL A 264 5.63 6.61 31.92
CA VAL A 264 5.27 7.95 31.40
C VAL A 264 5.72 9.02 32.42
N PRO A 265 6.36 10.13 32.00
CA PRO A 265 6.62 10.55 30.60
C PRO A 265 7.91 9.99 29.97
N ASN A 266 8.73 9.25 30.70
CA ASN A 266 10.05 8.78 30.26
C ASN A 266 10.05 7.39 29.62
N ARG A 267 8.88 6.89 29.22
CA ARG A 267 8.74 5.60 28.55
C ARG A 267 9.43 5.65 27.18
N ARG A 268 10.18 4.61 26.83
CA ARG A 268 10.95 4.55 25.58
C ARG A 268 11.18 3.10 25.14
N PRO A 269 11.53 2.85 23.87
CA PRO A 269 12.00 1.54 23.45
C PRO A 269 13.25 1.08 24.23
N ALA A 270 13.29 -0.20 24.59
CA ALA A 270 14.48 -0.83 25.14
C ALA A 270 15.58 -0.90 24.07
N THR A 271 16.83 -0.69 24.47
CA THR A 271 18.00 -0.81 23.61
C THR A 271 18.58 -2.21 23.68
N GLY A 272 19.22 -2.67 22.60
CA GLY A 272 19.94 -3.96 22.58
C GLY A 272 19.03 -5.18 22.76
N VAL A 273 17.74 -5.10 22.43
CA VAL A 273 16.81 -6.22 22.55
C VAL A 273 17.24 -7.33 21.57
N PRO A 274 17.56 -8.55 22.06
CA PRO A 274 17.92 -9.68 21.21
C PRO A 274 16.71 -10.15 20.38
N VAL A 275 16.94 -10.97 19.34
CA VAL A 275 15.88 -11.71 18.69
C VAL A 275 15.42 -12.83 19.62
N TYR A 276 14.15 -12.80 19.98
CA TYR A 276 13.51 -13.74 20.93
C TYR A 276 12.43 -14.61 20.28
N ALA A 277 12.26 -14.50 18.97
CA ALA A 277 11.36 -15.39 18.24
C ALA A 277 11.72 -16.86 18.50
N GLN A 278 10.70 -17.69 18.75
CA GLN A 278 10.93 -19.11 19.04
C GLN A 278 11.15 -19.89 17.74
N ASN A 279 11.88 -21.01 17.82
CA ASN A 279 12.19 -21.85 16.65
C ASN A 279 10.93 -22.39 15.95
N SER A 280 9.81 -22.48 16.64
CA SER A 280 8.51 -22.88 16.11
C SER A 280 7.69 -21.72 15.54
N ASP A 281 8.12 -20.46 15.73
CA ASP A 281 7.41 -19.29 15.22
C ASP A 281 7.45 -19.24 13.69
N PHE A 282 6.34 -18.84 13.09
CA PHE A 282 6.19 -18.75 11.63
C PHE A 282 5.19 -17.68 11.21
N LEU A 283 5.33 -17.25 9.95
CA LEU A 283 4.36 -16.43 9.25
C LEU A 283 4.29 -16.89 7.79
N ASN A 284 3.13 -17.39 7.36
CA ASN A 284 2.92 -17.93 6.03
C ASN A 284 1.71 -17.28 5.38
N SER A 285 1.82 -16.98 4.09
CA SER A 285 0.73 -16.46 3.27
C SER A 285 0.79 -17.14 1.90
N ASP A 286 -0.24 -17.91 1.59
CA ASP A 286 -0.42 -18.57 0.30
C ASP A 286 -1.59 -17.90 -0.42
N VAL A 287 -1.38 -17.37 -1.62
CA VAL A 287 -2.37 -16.62 -2.40
C VAL A 287 -2.48 -17.20 -3.80
N ASP A 288 -3.71 -17.37 -4.30
CA ASP A 288 -4.00 -17.71 -5.70
C ASP A 288 -5.19 -16.88 -6.18
N THR A 289 -5.05 -16.22 -7.34
CA THR A 289 -6.16 -15.49 -7.96
C THR A 289 -6.21 -15.73 -9.48
N VAL A 290 -7.42 -15.76 -10.02
CA VAL A 290 -7.68 -15.75 -11.47
C VAL A 290 -8.55 -14.54 -11.76
N THR A 291 -8.17 -13.75 -12.77
CA THR A 291 -8.91 -12.56 -13.20
C THR A 291 -9.17 -12.61 -14.68
N ALA A 292 -10.44 -12.46 -15.07
CA ALA A 292 -10.83 -12.23 -16.45
C ALA A 292 -11.14 -10.75 -16.68
N ARG A 293 -10.59 -10.18 -17.75
CA ARG A 293 -10.82 -8.78 -18.16
C ARG A 293 -11.42 -8.77 -19.55
N ILE A 294 -12.41 -7.93 -19.75
CA ILE A 294 -13.04 -7.72 -21.06
C ILE A 294 -13.05 -6.21 -21.30
N ALA A 295 -12.53 -5.80 -22.43
CA ALA A 295 -12.71 -4.45 -22.95
C ALA A 295 -13.46 -4.54 -24.28
N TYR A 296 -14.62 -3.85 -24.37
CA TYR A 296 -15.46 -3.84 -25.54
C TYR A 296 -15.86 -2.41 -25.93
N ARG A 297 -15.64 -2.08 -27.18
CA ARG A 297 -16.01 -0.79 -27.77
C ARG A 297 -17.26 -0.96 -28.63
N PHE A 298 -18.42 -0.53 -28.12
CA PHE A 298 -19.69 -0.54 -28.84
C PHE A 298 -19.71 0.50 -29.96
N ALA A 299 -19.09 1.66 -29.71
CA ALA A 299 -18.95 2.78 -30.62
C ALA A 299 -17.69 3.58 -30.22
N PRO A 300 -17.22 4.53 -31.04
CA PRO A 300 -16.06 5.36 -30.70
C PRO A 300 -16.19 6.10 -29.37
N ASP A 301 -17.41 6.45 -28.98
CA ASP A 301 -17.80 7.19 -27.77
C ASP A 301 -18.36 6.29 -26.64
N LEU A 302 -18.49 4.96 -26.86
CA LEU A 302 -19.12 4.05 -25.91
C LEU A 302 -18.28 2.79 -25.71
N LYS A 303 -17.70 2.66 -24.50
CA LYS A 303 -16.77 1.57 -24.14
C LYS A 303 -17.20 0.91 -22.84
N LEU A 304 -17.10 -0.42 -22.78
CA LEU A 304 -17.28 -1.23 -21.59
C LEU A 304 -15.93 -1.83 -21.16
N THR A 305 -15.63 -1.71 -19.88
CA THR A 305 -14.55 -2.48 -19.24
C THR A 305 -15.16 -3.33 -18.14
N SER A 306 -14.80 -4.61 -18.08
CA SER A 306 -15.33 -5.54 -17.09
C SER A 306 -14.19 -6.39 -16.54
N LEU A 307 -14.13 -6.52 -15.21
CA LEU A 307 -13.18 -7.36 -14.49
C LEU A 307 -13.95 -8.34 -13.61
N THR A 308 -13.54 -9.60 -13.67
CA THR A 308 -14.09 -10.65 -12.80
C THR A 308 -12.94 -11.40 -12.17
N ARG A 309 -12.88 -11.46 -10.84
CA ARG A 309 -11.84 -12.16 -10.08
C ARG A 309 -12.43 -13.19 -9.15
N TYR A 310 -11.83 -14.36 -9.15
CA TYR A 310 -11.94 -15.33 -8.07
C TYR A 310 -10.58 -15.44 -7.39
N GLY A 311 -10.56 -15.37 -6.06
CA GLY A 311 -9.35 -15.45 -5.28
C GLY A 311 -9.51 -16.27 -4.01
N GLN A 312 -8.39 -16.83 -3.58
CA GLN A 312 -8.27 -17.50 -2.29
C GLN A 312 -6.92 -17.21 -1.65
N SER A 313 -6.90 -17.11 -0.32
CA SER A 313 -5.65 -17.07 0.43
C SER A 313 -5.76 -17.85 1.73
N ASP A 314 -4.63 -18.45 2.13
CA ASP A 314 -4.43 -19.09 3.44
C ASP A 314 -3.32 -18.34 4.16
N ASN A 315 -3.68 -17.59 5.21
CA ASN A 315 -2.77 -16.78 6.00
C ASN A 315 -2.65 -17.38 7.40
N ARG A 316 -1.42 -17.61 7.86
CA ARG A 316 -1.13 -18.29 9.12
C ARG A 316 0.05 -17.68 9.82
N TYR A 317 -0.07 -17.44 11.11
CA TYR A 317 1.05 -16.99 11.91
C TYR A 317 1.01 -17.52 13.34
N ALA A 318 2.20 -17.71 13.88
CA ALA A 318 2.46 -17.87 15.30
C ALA A 318 3.73 -17.06 15.61
N THR A 319 3.61 -16.11 16.50
CA THR A 319 4.70 -15.19 16.86
C THR A 319 4.80 -15.03 18.36
N THR A 320 6.00 -14.75 18.85
CA THR A 320 6.25 -14.54 20.26
C THR A 320 6.49 -13.06 20.52
N GLY A 321 5.78 -12.48 21.48
CA GLY A 321 6.00 -11.14 22.01
C GLY A 321 6.93 -11.17 23.21
N ALA A 322 7.42 -9.98 23.60
CA ALA A 322 8.12 -9.77 24.86
C ALA A 322 7.77 -8.40 25.45
N SER A 323 7.88 -8.29 26.74
CA SER A 323 7.67 -7.06 27.49
C SER A 323 8.71 -6.87 28.58
N ASN A 324 8.78 -5.66 29.16
CA ASN A 324 9.60 -5.39 30.33
C ASN A 324 8.88 -5.88 31.58
N GLY A 325 9.38 -6.94 32.21
CA GLY A 325 8.82 -7.55 33.40
C GLY A 325 9.58 -7.19 34.68
N THR A 326 8.88 -7.04 35.80
CA THR A 326 9.50 -6.93 37.13
C THR A 326 9.89 -8.34 37.59
N VAL A 327 11.17 -8.56 37.83
CA VAL A 327 11.74 -9.84 38.32
C VAL A 327 11.66 -9.85 39.85
N LEU A 328 11.29 -11.01 40.41
CA LEU A 328 11.07 -11.24 41.80
C LEU A 328 12.07 -12.26 42.37
N ASP A 329 12.45 -12.12 43.64
CA ASP A 329 13.13 -13.18 44.38
C ASP A 329 12.19 -14.31 44.83
N ALA A 330 12.72 -15.32 45.50
CA ALA A 330 11.93 -16.45 46.01
C ALA A 330 10.87 -15.99 47.06
N ALA A 331 11.04 -14.87 47.70
CA ALA A 331 10.11 -14.27 48.67
C ALA A 331 9.09 -13.31 48.04
N ASN A 332 9.12 -13.19 46.70
CA ASN A 332 8.29 -12.29 45.87
C ASN A 332 8.62 -10.80 46.02
N ASN A 333 9.81 -10.44 46.46
CA ASN A 333 10.25 -9.07 46.46
C ASN A 333 10.83 -8.68 45.08
N PRO A 334 10.54 -7.46 44.57
CA PRO A 334 11.15 -6.97 43.36
C PRO A 334 12.69 -6.84 43.48
N ILE A 335 13.44 -7.46 42.54
CA ILE A 335 14.90 -7.39 42.51
C ILE A 335 15.46 -6.68 41.26
N GLY A 336 14.59 -6.31 40.32
CA GLY A 336 14.95 -5.61 39.08
C GLY A 336 13.94 -5.79 38.00
N THR A 337 14.36 -5.51 36.76
CA THR A 337 13.54 -5.73 35.55
C THR A 337 14.35 -6.48 34.51
N ALA A 338 13.65 -7.27 33.70
CA ALA A 338 14.23 -7.98 32.54
C ALA A 338 13.23 -7.99 31.39
N GLY A 339 13.71 -8.27 30.17
CA GLY A 339 12.85 -8.65 29.07
C GLY A 339 12.25 -10.04 29.36
N VAL A 340 10.94 -10.17 29.23
CA VAL A 340 10.20 -11.40 29.54
C VAL A 340 9.35 -11.79 28.33
N LEU A 341 9.38 -13.06 27.93
CA LEU A 341 8.50 -13.56 26.87
C LEU A 341 7.03 -13.42 27.32
N ASP A 342 6.24 -12.86 26.45
CA ASP A 342 4.78 -12.87 26.55
C ASP A 342 4.19 -14.16 25.97
N GLY A 343 2.87 -14.30 26.02
CA GLY A 343 2.14 -15.38 25.37
C GLY A 343 2.41 -15.41 23.85
N GLY A 344 2.16 -16.54 23.22
CA GLY A 344 2.18 -16.64 21.76
C GLY A 344 0.99 -15.89 21.16
N HIS A 345 1.26 -15.06 20.16
CA HIS A 345 0.24 -14.42 19.35
C HIS A 345 0.03 -15.29 18.11
N THR A 346 -1.18 -15.79 17.90
CA THR A 346 -1.46 -16.76 16.84
C THR A 346 -2.74 -16.43 16.09
N GLY A 347 -2.75 -16.73 14.81
CA GLY A 347 -3.93 -16.61 13.97
C GLY A 347 -3.81 -17.39 12.67
N TRP A 348 -4.95 -17.71 12.10
CA TRP A 348 -5.06 -18.23 10.74
C TRP A 348 -6.33 -17.70 10.08
N GLN A 349 -6.28 -17.59 8.76
CA GLN A 349 -7.41 -17.15 7.92
C GLN A 349 -7.45 -17.96 6.63
N ASP A 350 -8.62 -18.49 6.32
CA ASP A 350 -8.98 -19.03 5.02
C ASP A 350 -9.89 -18.00 4.34
N VAL A 351 -9.40 -17.35 3.30
CA VAL A 351 -10.14 -16.33 2.54
C VAL A 351 -10.56 -16.93 1.20
N LYS A 352 -11.81 -16.72 0.82
CA LYS A 352 -12.32 -17.01 -0.52
C LYS A 352 -13.20 -15.86 -0.96
N TYR A 353 -12.99 -15.38 -2.18
CA TYR A 353 -13.78 -14.27 -2.65
C TYR A 353 -14.04 -14.32 -4.15
N PHE A 354 -15.17 -13.75 -4.52
CA PHE A 354 -15.54 -13.41 -5.88
C PHE A 354 -15.77 -11.91 -5.95
N ALA A 355 -15.22 -11.26 -6.97
CA ALA A 355 -15.41 -9.84 -7.23
C ALA A 355 -15.62 -9.63 -8.73
N HIS A 356 -16.64 -8.83 -9.06
CA HIS A 356 -16.95 -8.43 -10.41
C HIS A 356 -17.20 -6.93 -10.45
N GLN A 357 -16.61 -6.25 -11.43
CA GLN A 357 -16.81 -4.83 -11.70
C GLN A 357 -16.98 -4.62 -13.21
N SER A 358 -17.98 -3.83 -13.59
CA SER A 358 -18.20 -3.38 -14.96
C SER A 358 -18.39 -1.87 -14.99
N ASN A 359 -17.66 -1.20 -15.88
CA ASN A 359 -17.75 0.23 -16.08
C ASN A 359 -18.06 0.54 -17.54
N LEU A 360 -19.17 1.21 -17.79
CA LEU A 360 -19.56 1.70 -19.09
C LEU A 360 -19.19 3.19 -19.18
N ARG A 361 -18.22 3.51 -20.01
CA ARG A 361 -17.84 4.88 -20.34
C ARG A 361 -18.59 5.37 -21.58
N TRP A 362 -19.21 6.53 -21.49
CA TRP A 362 -19.92 7.17 -22.58
C TRP A 362 -19.51 8.64 -22.70
N ASP A 363 -18.74 8.94 -23.74
CA ASP A 363 -18.28 10.30 -24.03
C ASP A 363 -19.31 10.99 -24.94
N LYS A 364 -19.97 12.05 -24.45
CA LYS A 364 -21.10 12.65 -25.16
C LYS A 364 -21.04 14.18 -25.18
N GLN A 365 -21.32 14.74 -26.34
CA GLN A 365 -21.60 16.18 -26.45
C GLN A 365 -23.09 16.42 -26.22
N ILE A 366 -23.43 17.21 -25.19
CA ILE A 366 -24.83 17.63 -24.89
C ILE A 366 -24.90 19.17 -24.94
N GLY A 367 -25.52 19.70 -25.99
CA GLY A 367 -25.44 21.12 -26.27
C GLY A 367 -24.02 21.57 -26.56
N SER A 368 -23.51 22.54 -25.81
CA SER A 368 -22.12 23.02 -25.86
C SER A 368 -21.19 22.29 -24.91
N LEU A 369 -21.69 21.42 -24.04
CA LEU A 369 -20.92 20.78 -22.98
C LEU A 369 -20.44 19.41 -23.42
N LYS A 370 -19.18 19.10 -23.10
CA LYS A 370 -18.61 17.77 -23.26
C LYS A 370 -18.73 17.02 -21.95
N HIS A 371 -19.37 15.86 -21.99
CA HIS A 371 -19.59 14.96 -20.87
C HIS A 371 -18.79 13.66 -21.05
N GLU A 372 -18.22 13.14 -19.96
CA GLU A 372 -17.57 11.85 -19.89
C GLU A 372 -18.25 11.05 -18.77
N PHE A 373 -19.36 10.36 -19.12
CA PHE A 373 -20.10 9.54 -18.17
C PHE A 373 -19.39 8.22 -17.89
N ILE A 374 -19.46 7.78 -16.64
CA ILE A 374 -19.11 6.43 -16.21
C ILE A 374 -20.30 5.86 -15.42
N PHE A 375 -20.85 4.76 -15.91
CA PHE A 375 -21.85 3.98 -15.18
C PHE A 375 -21.20 2.69 -14.71
N GLY A 376 -21.16 2.49 -13.38
CA GLY A 376 -20.50 1.37 -12.73
C GLY A 376 -21.48 0.39 -12.11
N PHE A 377 -21.17 -0.88 -12.24
CA PHE A 377 -21.77 -1.98 -11.53
C PHE A 377 -20.69 -2.79 -10.84
N GLU A 378 -20.89 -3.17 -9.57
CA GLU A 378 -19.98 -4.02 -8.83
C GLU A 378 -20.75 -5.04 -7.99
N TYR A 379 -20.25 -6.26 -7.96
CA TYR A 379 -20.71 -7.31 -7.06
C TYR A 379 -19.49 -7.98 -6.40
N THR A 380 -19.52 -8.09 -5.08
CA THR A 380 -18.49 -8.82 -4.33
C THR A 380 -19.15 -9.80 -3.35
N ASP A 381 -18.50 -10.96 -3.17
CA ASP A 381 -18.85 -11.96 -2.15
C ASP A 381 -17.53 -12.40 -1.48
N HIS A 382 -17.23 -11.79 -0.33
CA HIS A 382 -16.02 -12.03 0.44
C HIS A 382 -16.34 -12.91 1.63
N LYS A 383 -15.63 -14.03 1.77
CA LYS A 383 -15.72 -14.94 2.90
C LYS A 383 -14.36 -15.08 3.57
N VAL A 384 -14.32 -14.77 4.85
CA VAL A 384 -13.11 -14.86 5.68
C VAL A 384 -13.39 -15.69 6.91
N LYS A 385 -12.82 -16.88 6.93
CA LYS A 385 -12.89 -17.79 8.08
C LYS A 385 -11.61 -17.67 8.88
N SER A 386 -11.69 -17.42 10.17
CA SER A 386 -10.53 -17.18 11.01
C SER A 386 -10.57 -17.98 12.32
N GLY A 387 -9.39 -18.26 12.85
CA GLY A 387 -9.18 -18.96 14.11
C GLY A 387 -7.78 -18.71 14.66
N ASN A 388 -7.43 -19.42 15.70
CA ASN A 388 -6.13 -19.35 16.34
C ASN A 388 -5.49 -20.74 16.54
N TYR A 389 -4.27 -20.75 17.06
CA TYR A 389 -3.56 -21.96 17.45
C TYR A 389 -3.61 -22.13 18.97
N GLY A 390 -3.67 -23.37 19.45
CA GLY A 390 -3.32 -23.74 20.79
C GLY A 390 -1.80 -23.59 20.98
N VAL A 391 -1.38 -23.02 22.09
CA VAL A 391 0.04 -22.82 22.43
C VAL A 391 0.39 -23.70 23.61
N THR A 392 1.43 -24.52 23.47
CA THR A 392 1.97 -25.34 24.55
C THR A 392 3.44 -24.93 24.74
N ASN A 393 3.86 -24.73 25.99
CA ASN A 393 5.23 -24.40 26.36
C ASN A 393 5.78 -25.55 27.21
N THR A 394 6.93 -26.11 26.81
CA THR A 394 7.61 -27.21 27.52
C THR A 394 8.95 -26.80 28.11
N GLY A 395 9.45 -25.61 27.74
CA GLY A 395 10.72 -25.09 28.25
C GLY A 395 10.66 -24.75 29.74
N ALA A 396 11.73 -25.07 30.44
CA ALA A 396 11.85 -24.72 31.86
C ALA A 396 11.88 -23.19 32.05
N THR A 397 11.09 -22.68 32.98
CA THR A 397 11.13 -21.26 33.35
C THR A 397 12.45 -20.92 34.04
N ASN A 398 13.01 -19.76 33.74
CA ASN A 398 14.32 -19.32 34.22
C ASN A 398 14.27 -18.10 35.15
N CYS A 399 13.09 -17.56 35.40
CA CYS A 399 12.89 -16.45 36.33
C CYS A 399 11.51 -16.47 36.95
N ARG A 400 11.32 -15.65 38.01
CA ARG A 400 10.03 -15.38 38.62
C ARG A 400 9.70 -13.91 38.39
N VAL A 401 8.48 -13.64 37.92
CA VAL A 401 8.05 -12.28 37.51
C VAL A 401 6.73 -11.90 38.14
N SER A 402 6.51 -10.58 38.25
CA SER A 402 5.19 -10.05 38.60
C SER A 402 4.27 -10.14 37.37
N GLY A 403 3.32 -11.04 37.38
CA GLY A 403 2.32 -11.20 36.33
C GLY A 403 1.01 -10.50 36.66
N ARG A 404 0.06 -10.53 35.71
CA ARG A 404 -1.27 -9.92 35.86
C ARG A 404 -2.05 -10.43 37.11
N ASN A 405 -1.84 -11.70 37.46
CA ASN A 405 -2.52 -12.36 38.57
C ASN A 405 -1.61 -12.58 39.80
N GLY A 406 -0.51 -11.84 39.90
CA GLY A 406 0.48 -11.96 40.97
C GLY A 406 1.78 -12.63 40.51
N PRO A 407 2.66 -13.02 41.49
CA PRO A 407 3.93 -13.67 41.16
C PRO A 407 3.78 -14.97 40.43
N GLN A 408 4.51 -15.13 39.32
CA GLN A 408 4.48 -16.32 38.47
C GLN A 408 5.84 -16.66 37.92
N ALA A 409 6.04 -17.92 37.54
CA ALA A 409 7.21 -18.36 36.79
C ALA A 409 7.16 -17.80 35.36
N GLY A 410 8.33 -17.42 34.79
CA GLY A 410 8.44 -16.79 33.49
C GLY A 410 9.70 -17.23 32.73
N TRP A 411 9.77 -16.76 31.50
CA TRP A 411 10.91 -16.92 30.60
C TRP A 411 11.54 -15.54 30.35
N CYS A 412 12.60 -15.23 31.14
CA CYS A 412 13.38 -14.00 30.95
C CYS A 412 14.33 -14.15 29.77
N ILE A 413 14.28 -13.24 28.80
CA ILE A 413 15.16 -13.20 27.62
C ILE A 413 16.46 -12.46 27.89
N THR A 414 16.51 -11.67 28.97
CA THR A 414 17.73 -11.02 29.47
C THR A 414 17.90 -11.30 30.95
N ASP A 415 19.14 -11.19 31.45
CA ASP A 415 19.42 -11.10 32.87
C ASP A 415 19.07 -9.69 33.43
N LEU A 416 19.30 -9.46 34.73
CA LEU A 416 19.07 -8.17 35.38
C LEU A 416 20.00 -7.05 34.89
N ASN A 417 21.11 -7.40 34.23
CA ASN A 417 22.04 -6.44 33.62
C ASN A 417 21.69 -6.14 32.16
N GLY A 418 20.66 -6.78 31.61
CA GLY A 418 20.25 -6.62 30.23
C GLY A 418 20.97 -7.51 29.23
N ASN A 419 21.84 -8.45 29.67
CA ASN A 419 22.51 -9.37 28.78
C ASN A 419 21.55 -10.48 28.33
N PRO A 420 21.58 -10.89 27.05
CA PRO A 420 20.76 -11.98 26.56
C PRO A 420 21.07 -13.31 27.25
N VAL A 421 20.04 -14.09 27.58
CA VAL A 421 20.21 -15.48 28.04
C VAL A 421 20.54 -16.40 26.88
N SER A 422 21.08 -17.58 27.17
CA SER A 422 21.38 -18.59 26.15
C SER A 422 20.10 -19.24 25.60
N ASN A 423 20.21 -19.78 24.38
CA ASN A 423 19.17 -20.58 23.72
C ASN A 423 17.80 -19.88 23.59
N LEU A 424 17.78 -18.61 23.23
CA LEU A 424 16.59 -17.78 23.12
C LEU A 424 15.51 -18.40 22.21
N GLY A 425 15.91 -18.99 21.08
CA GLY A 425 14.97 -19.57 20.12
C GLY A 425 14.19 -20.79 20.65
N ASP A 426 14.67 -21.42 21.73
CA ASP A 426 14.04 -22.62 22.33
C ASP A 426 13.68 -22.41 23.79
N LEU A 427 13.77 -21.15 24.26
CA LEU A 427 13.63 -20.81 25.67
C LEU A 427 12.30 -21.28 26.26
N ALA A 428 11.19 -21.05 25.56
CA ALA A 428 9.87 -21.49 26.00
C ALA A 428 9.51 -22.89 25.51
N GLY A 429 10.26 -23.51 24.58
CA GLY A 429 9.95 -24.81 23.99
C GLY A 429 8.53 -24.85 23.41
N ARG A 430 8.16 -23.82 22.63
CA ARG A 430 6.81 -23.63 22.11
C ARG A 430 6.45 -24.60 21.01
N SER A 431 5.18 -25.07 21.05
CA SER A 431 4.54 -25.75 19.93
C SER A 431 3.15 -25.21 19.70
N TYR A 432 2.68 -25.34 18.45
CA TYR A 432 1.43 -24.76 17.99
C TYR A 432 0.54 -25.81 17.36
N GLU A 433 -0.71 -25.89 17.80
CA GLU A 433 -1.74 -26.78 17.24
C GLU A 433 -2.86 -25.93 16.63
N ARG A 434 -3.15 -26.10 15.33
CA ARG A 434 -4.25 -25.38 14.67
C ARG A 434 -5.59 -25.80 15.29
N ARG A 435 -6.31 -24.84 15.86
CA ARG A 435 -7.66 -25.06 16.40
C ARG A 435 -8.72 -24.79 15.34
N SER A 436 -9.95 -25.19 15.65
CA SER A 436 -11.12 -24.87 14.83
C SER A 436 -11.28 -23.37 14.64
N TRP A 437 -12.00 -22.99 13.59
CA TRP A 437 -12.36 -21.59 13.36
C TRP A 437 -13.20 -21.04 14.53
N THR A 438 -13.04 -19.77 14.79
CA THR A 438 -13.77 -19.00 15.80
C THR A 438 -14.75 -18.03 15.20
N ARG A 439 -14.48 -17.57 13.99
CA ARG A 439 -15.30 -16.62 13.23
C ARG A 439 -15.35 -17.00 11.77
N ASP A 440 -16.55 -16.93 11.18
CA ASP A 440 -16.80 -17.09 9.74
C ASP A 440 -17.55 -15.84 9.27
N TRP A 441 -16.80 -14.91 8.68
CA TRP A 441 -17.32 -13.67 8.12
C TRP A 441 -17.71 -13.87 6.67
N ARG A 442 -18.83 -13.29 6.27
CA ARG A 442 -19.21 -13.15 4.87
C ARG A 442 -19.81 -11.78 4.62
N VAL A 443 -19.28 -11.09 3.62
CA VAL A 443 -19.80 -9.80 3.18
C VAL A 443 -20.11 -9.89 1.70
N LYS A 444 -21.39 -9.76 1.34
CA LYS A 444 -21.82 -9.58 -0.03
C LYS A 444 -22.12 -8.11 -0.25
N THR A 445 -21.69 -7.55 -1.37
CA THR A 445 -21.98 -6.16 -1.73
C THR A 445 -22.45 -6.11 -3.17
N PHE A 446 -23.56 -5.40 -3.39
CA PHE A 446 -24.05 -5.02 -4.70
C PHE A 446 -23.98 -3.50 -4.80
N ALA A 447 -23.31 -2.97 -5.81
CA ALA A 447 -23.13 -1.53 -5.93
C ALA A 447 -23.45 -1.02 -7.34
N LEU A 448 -24.01 0.18 -7.38
CA LEU A 448 -24.22 0.96 -8.58
C LEU A 448 -23.59 2.33 -8.40
N SER A 449 -22.96 2.83 -9.47
CA SER A 449 -22.38 4.18 -9.48
C SER A 449 -22.66 4.89 -10.80
N ALA A 450 -22.74 6.21 -10.71
CA ALA A 450 -22.81 7.09 -11.87
C ALA A 450 -21.90 8.30 -11.61
N MET A 451 -21.00 8.57 -12.56
CA MET A 451 -20.04 9.67 -12.50
C MET A 451 -20.10 10.44 -13.81
N ASP A 452 -19.81 11.72 -13.75
CA ASP A 452 -19.72 12.59 -14.91
C ASP A 452 -18.57 13.58 -14.75
N THR A 453 -17.81 13.75 -15.81
CA THR A 453 -16.79 14.79 -15.95
C THR A 453 -17.25 15.74 -17.05
N VAL A 454 -17.52 17.00 -16.70
CA VAL A 454 -18.15 17.97 -17.59
C VAL A 454 -17.20 19.15 -17.82
N ASP A 455 -16.84 19.39 -19.07
CA ASP A 455 -16.16 20.63 -19.47
C ASP A 455 -17.23 21.73 -19.67
N LEU A 456 -17.31 22.67 -18.71
CA LEU A 456 -18.20 23.83 -18.78
C LEU A 456 -17.63 24.89 -19.77
N THR A 457 -16.32 25.02 -19.78
CA THR A 457 -15.55 25.85 -20.70
C THR A 457 -14.17 25.18 -20.92
N ASP A 458 -13.32 25.77 -21.77
CA ASP A 458 -11.92 25.30 -21.93
C ASP A 458 -11.12 25.35 -20.63
N GLN A 459 -11.55 26.16 -19.65
CA GLN A 459 -10.86 26.35 -18.38
C GLN A 459 -11.54 25.67 -17.19
N TRP A 460 -12.86 25.57 -17.19
CA TRP A 460 -13.64 25.04 -16.07
C TRP A 460 -14.12 23.63 -16.34
N THR A 461 -13.74 22.70 -15.49
CA THR A 461 -14.23 21.31 -15.50
C THR A 461 -14.86 20.97 -14.14
N VAL A 462 -16.01 20.32 -14.16
CA VAL A 462 -16.71 19.80 -12.99
C VAL A 462 -16.64 18.27 -13.01
N PHE A 463 -16.37 17.69 -11.87
CA PHE A 463 -16.35 16.24 -11.65
C PHE A 463 -17.37 15.91 -10.58
N GLY A 464 -18.24 14.96 -10.85
CA GLY A 464 -19.24 14.55 -9.87
C GLY A 464 -19.55 13.07 -9.98
N GLY A 465 -19.87 12.45 -8.85
CA GLY A 465 -20.26 11.04 -8.85
C GLY A 465 -21.01 10.66 -7.59
N LEU A 466 -21.91 9.70 -7.76
CA LEU A 466 -22.68 9.07 -6.68
C LEU A 466 -22.52 7.56 -6.78
N ARG A 467 -22.48 6.90 -5.63
CA ARG A 467 -22.44 5.44 -5.52
C ARG A 467 -23.32 4.98 -4.36
N ALA A 468 -24.08 3.92 -4.62
CA ALA A 468 -24.84 3.19 -3.62
C ALA A 468 -24.29 1.77 -3.50
N ASP A 469 -23.92 1.36 -2.29
CA ASP A 469 -23.44 0.02 -1.96
C ASP A 469 -24.44 -0.63 -1.00
N HIS A 470 -25.23 -1.58 -1.47
CA HIS A 470 -26.07 -2.42 -0.61
C HIS A 470 -25.24 -3.61 -0.16
N TYR A 471 -25.06 -3.78 1.14
CA TYR A 471 -24.30 -4.91 1.67
C TYR A 471 -25.12 -5.78 2.61
N ASP A 472 -24.76 -7.07 2.64
CA ASP A 472 -25.27 -8.09 3.53
C ASP A 472 -24.06 -8.72 4.24
N LEU A 473 -23.98 -8.50 5.54
CA LEU A 473 -22.91 -8.98 6.42
C LEU A 473 -23.45 -10.10 7.30
N SER A 474 -22.79 -11.25 7.31
CA SER A 474 -23.04 -12.33 8.25
C SER A 474 -21.79 -12.71 9.02
N LEU A 475 -21.96 -13.11 10.27
CA LEU A 475 -20.91 -13.59 11.15
C LEU A 475 -21.42 -14.77 11.97
N ASP A 476 -20.78 -15.92 11.80
CA ASP A 476 -20.92 -17.05 12.72
C ASP A 476 -19.74 -17.06 13.69
N THR A 477 -20.02 -17.21 14.98
CA THR A 477 -19.01 -17.39 16.01
C THR A 477 -19.07 -18.80 16.58
N ARG A 478 -17.88 -19.32 16.96
CA ARG A 478 -17.73 -20.69 17.44
C ARG A 478 -16.74 -20.75 18.61
N ASN A 479 -17.05 -21.56 19.60
CA ASN A 479 -16.07 -21.87 20.63
C ASN A 479 -15.00 -22.82 20.05
N ASN A 480 -13.74 -22.43 20.16
CA ASN A 480 -12.62 -23.14 19.54
C ASN A 480 -12.22 -24.44 20.28
N GLN A 481 -12.69 -24.67 21.51
CA GLN A 481 -12.43 -25.86 22.28
C GLN A 481 -13.54 -26.91 22.10
N THR A 482 -14.81 -26.49 22.25
CA THR A 482 -15.96 -27.41 22.17
C THR A 482 -16.48 -27.58 20.75
N GLY A 483 -16.17 -26.67 19.84
CA GLY A 483 -16.71 -26.66 18.48
C GLY A 483 -18.17 -26.22 18.37
N ALA A 484 -18.82 -25.83 19.49
CA ALA A 484 -20.21 -25.38 19.50
C ALA A 484 -20.34 -24.00 18.86
N ILE A 485 -21.37 -23.76 18.05
CA ILE A 485 -21.77 -22.46 17.57
C ILE A 485 -22.20 -21.61 18.75
N THR A 486 -21.62 -20.47 18.94
CA THR A 486 -21.88 -19.53 20.05
C THR A 486 -22.74 -18.34 19.65
N GLY A 487 -22.85 -18.06 18.34
CA GLY A 487 -23.68 -16.98 17.80
C GLY A 487 -23.78 -17.03 16.29
N ASN A 488 -24.89 -16.51 15.80
CA ASN A 488 -25.16 -16.27 14.39
C ASN A 488 -25.75 -14.87 14.27
N TYR A 489 -25.07 -14.00 13.52
CA TYR A 489 -25.40 -12.58 13.43
C TYR A 489 -25.50 -12.15 11.97
N GLY A 490 -26.43 -11.26 11.66
CA GLY A 490 -26.59 -10.68 10.36
C GLY A 490 -26.85 -9.18 10.47
N PHE A 491 -26.38 -8.43 9.50
CA PHE A 491 -26.65 -7.01 9.35
C PHE A 491 -26.62 -6.64 7.87
N ASN A 492 -27.55 -5.80 7.43
CA ASN A 492 -27.57 -5.26 6.08
C ASN A 492 -27.91 -3.78 6.11
N ASP A 493 -27.36 -3.02 5.18
CA ASP A 493 -27.65 -1.60 5.01
C ASP A 493 -27.25 -1.15 3.60
N THR A 494 -27.55 0.11 3.27
CA THR A 494 -27.16 0.74 2.02
C THR A 494 -26.35 1.99 2.29
N LEU A 495 -25.09 1.99 1.88
CA LEU A 495 -24.18 3.12 1.98
C LEU A 495 -24.36 4.02 0.76
N LEU A 496 -24.49 5.33 0.99
CA LEU A 496 -24.55 6.34 -0.07
C LEU A 496 -23.35 7.25 0.03
N ASN A 497 -22.51 7.23 -1.01
CA ASN A 497 -21.30 8.03 -1.08
C ASN A 497 -21.24 8.84 -2.37
N GLY A 498 -20.52 9.95 -2.32
CA GLY A 498 -20.35 10.79 -3.49
C GLY A 498 -19.08 11.62 -3.44
N HIS A 499 -18.76 12.19 -4.58
CA HIS A 499 -17.74 13.21 -4.71
C HIS A 499 -18.22 14.33 -5.62
N LEU A 500 -17.67 15.51 -5.38
CA LEU A 500 -17.84 16.67 -6.24
C LEU A 500 -16.51 17.41 -6.28
N GLY A 501 -16.03 17.71 -7.48
CA GLY A 501 -14.82 18.48 -7.69
C GLY A 501 -15.03 19.52 -8.78
N VAL A 502 -14.35 20.63 -8.64
CA VAL A 502 -14.26 21.66 -9.68
C VAL A 502 -12.80 22.00 -9.88
N SER A 503 -12.38 22.09 -11.12
CA SER A 503 -11.04 22.54 -11.47
C SER A 503 -11.10 23.73 -12.42
N TYR A 504 -10.09 24.60 -12.28
CA TYR A 504 -9.86 25.74 -13.14
C TYR A 504 -8.45 25.69 -13.71
N LYS A 505 -8.34 25.56 -15.02
CA LYS A 505 -7.06 25.62 -15.75
C LYS A 505 -6.59 27.07 -15.82
N ILE A 506 -5.54 27.40 -15.08
CA ILE A 506 -4.92 28.72 -15.10
C ILE A 506 -4.24 28.95 -16.45
N ASN A 507 -3.59 27.92 -16.94
CA ASN A 507 -2.93 27.83 -18.24
C ASN A 507 -2.78 26.34 -18.64
N PRO A 508 -2.23 26.00 -19.82
CA PRO A 508 -2.07 24.62 -20.25
C PRO A 508 -1.24 23.73 -19.31
N MET A 509 -0.36 24.32 -18.49
CA MET A 509 0.54 23.58 -17.58
C MET A 509 -0.04 23.40 -16.18
N GLY A 510 -1.01 24.22 -15.75
CA GLY A 510 -1.40 24.25 -14.35
C GLY A 510 -2.86 24.51 -14.08
N MET A 511 -3.37 23.86 -13.03
CA MET A 511 -4.73 24.05 -12.54
C MET A 511 -4.77 24.25 -11.04
N VAL A 512 -5.85 24.86 -10.57
CA VAL A 512 -6.31 24.82 -9.17
C VAL A 512 -7.62 24.04 -9.11
N TYR A 513 -7.90 23.41 -7.97
CA TYR A 513 -9.14 22.67 -7.78
C TYR A 513 -9.65 22.77 -6.35
N ALA A 514 -10.94 22.54 -6.21
CA ALA A 514 -11.60 22.25 -4.94
C ALA A 514 -12.36 20.93 -5.08
N SER A 515 -12.31 20.10 -4.06
CA SER A 515 -13.08 18.85 -4.04
C SER A 515 -13.68 18.55 -2.68
N TYR A 516 -14.81 17.84 -2.72
CA TYR A 516 -15.50 17.26 -1.59
C TYR A 516 -15.72 15.77 -1.87
N GLY A 517 -15.47 14.93 -0.88
CA GLY A 517 -15.69 13.49 -1.00
C GLY A 517 -16.16 12.88 0.31
N THR A 518 -16.94 11.81 0.21
CA THR A 518 -17.43 11.04 1.34
C THR A 518 -16.96 9.59 1.31
N ALA A 519 -16.91 8.97 2.48
CA ALA A 519 -16.70 7.55 2.64
C ALA A 519 -17.54 7.03 3.80
N GLN A 520 -18.04 5.82 3.66
CA GLN A 520 -18.71 5.09 4.73
C GLN A 520 -18.08 3.71 4.87
N ASP A 521 -17.81 3.34 6.12
CA ASP A 521 -17.16 2.10 6.48
C ASP A 521 -18.14 1.23 7.26
N ILE A 522 -18.25 -0.05 6.88
CA ILE A 522 -19.22 -0.94 7.50
C ILE A 522 -18.76 -1.34 8.89
N ASN A 523 -19.61 -1.10 9.89
CA ASN A 523 -19.55 -1.66 11.25
C ASN A 523 -18.12 -1.77 11.84
N GLY A 524 -17.34 -0.67 11.81
CA GLY A 524 -15.98 -0.64 12.32
C GLY A 524 -14.90 -1.11 11.35
N GLY A 525 -15.22 -1.27 10.09
CA GLY A 525 -14.25 -1.15 9.00
C GLY A 525 -13.48 -2.37 8.59
N GLU A 526 -13.66 -3.56 9.17
CA GLU A 526 -12.68 -4.62 8.88
C GLU A 526 -13.21 -6.06 8.76
N PRO A 527 -14.44 -6.31 8.30
CA PRO A 527 -14.89 -7.69 8.11
C PRO A 527 -14.08 -8.40 7.03
N ASP A 528 -13.57 -7.68 6.02
CA ASP A 528 -12.73 -8.24 4.96
C ASP A 528 -11.39 -8.76 5.48
N THR A 529 -10.91 -8.31 6.63
CA THR A 529 -9.69 -8.82 7.25
C THR A 529 -9.96 -10.00 8.19
N GLY A 530 -11.22 -10.23 8.58
CA GLY A 530 -11.63 -11.38 9.38
C GLY A 530 -10.89 -11.50 10.70
N THR A 531 -10.77 -10.42 11.46
CA THR A 531 -10.03 -10.41 12.71
C THR A 531 -10.65 -11.33 13.76
N SER A 532 -9.84 -11.90 14.64
CA SER A 532 -10.29 -12.73 15.76
C SER A 532 -10.69 -11.91 17.00
N SER A 533 -10.39 -10.61 17.02
CA SER A 533 -10.75 -9.68 18.11
C SER A 533 -11.97 -8.85 17.73
N GLY A 534 -12.57 -8.15 18.68
CA GLY A 534 -13.74 -7.29 18.48
C GLY A 534 -13.48 -6.02 17.66
N TYR A 535 -12.34 -5.93 17.00
CA TYR A 535 -12.02 -4.89 16.05
C TYR A 535 -12.61 -5.18 14.68
N GLY A 536 -13.31 -4.24 14.16
CA GLY A 536 -13.76 -4.30 12.78
C GLY A 536 -14.86 -5.31 12.56
N GLY A 537 -16.06 -4.90 12.75
CA GLY A 537 -17.23 -5.66 12.44
C GLY A 537 -18.28 -5.64 13.52
N LEU A 538 -19.23 -6.54 13.42
CA LEU A 538 -20.28 -6.70 14.40
C LEU A 538 -19.69 -6.99 15.78
N VAL A 539 -19.84 -6.05 16.68
CA VAL A 539 -19.52 -6.27 18.09
C VAL A 539 -20.73 -6.90 18.75
N ILE A 540 -20.49 -8.03 19.36
CA ILE A 540 -21.49 -8.80 20.04
C ILE A 540 -21.43 -8.44 21.52
N HIS A 541 -22.45 -7.75 21.99
CA HIS A 541 -22.64 -7.44 23.40
C HIS A 541 -23.87 -8.18 23.93
N ASN A 542 -23.70 -8.96 25.02
CA ASN A 542 -24.76 -9.76 25.64
C ASN A 542 -25.58 -10.63 24.65
N GLY A 543 -24.91 -11.22 23.66
CA GLY A 543 -25.56 -12.09 22.69
C GLY A 543 -26.35 -11.36 21.58
N SER A 544 -26.28 -10.06 21.53
CA SER A 544 -26.89 -9.25 20.46
C SER A 544 -25.82 -8.52 19.67
N ALA A 545 -26.01 -8.40 18.35
CA ALA A 545 -25.28 -7.45 17.54
C ALA A 545 -25.69 -6.05 17.98
N ALA A 546 -24.92 -5.42 18.85
CA ALA A 546 -25.23 -4.08 19.31
C ALA A 546 -25.06 -3.12 18.13
N GLY A 547 -26.12 -2.41 17.81
CA GLY A 547 -26.39 -1.27 16.96
C GLY A 547 -25.26 -0.48 16.35
N ALA A 548 -24.19 -1.14 15.92
CA ALA A 548 -23.09 -0.52 15.22
C ALA A 548 -23.57 -0.09 13.85
N LYS A 549 -23.61 1.21 13.62
CA LYS A 549 -23.87 1.79 12.31
C LYS A 549 -22.56 2.04 11.58
N PRO A 550 -22.62 2.26 10.26
CA PRO A 550 -21.42 2.63 9.49
C PRO A 550 -20.75 3.88 10.06
N GLU A 551 -19.43 3.87 10.12
CA GLU A 551 -18.63 5.08 10.34
C GLU A 551 -18.71 5.96 9.10
N THR A 552 -18.74 7.27 9.26
CA THR A 552 -18.85 8.21 8.16
C THR A 552 -17.66 9.15 8.09
N SER A 553 -17.14 9.38 6.90
CA SER A 553 -16.03 10.29 6.66
C SER A 553 -16.35 11.28 5.57
N GLN A 554 -15.87 12.50 5.71
CA GLN A 554 -15.97 13.54 4.70
C GLN A 554 -14.69 14.34 4.63
N ASN A 555 -14.32 14.73 3.41
CA ASN A 555 -13.11 15.50 3.12
C ASN A 555 -13.42 16.73 2.29
N ILE A 556 -12.79 17.83 2.63
CA ILE A 556 -12.70 19.02 1.79
C ILE A 556 -11.22 19.21 1.46
N GLU A 557 -10.92 19.39 0.19
CA GLU A 557 -9.56 19.56 -0.31
C GLU A 557 -9.51 20.72 -1.31
N LEU A 558 -8.51 21.57 -1.15
CA LEU A 558 -8.12 22.61 -2.10
C LEU A 558 -6.71 22.34 -2.56
N GLY A 559 -6.47 22.29 -3.86
CA GLY A 559 -5.16 21.96 -4.37
C GLY A 559 -4.81 22.60 -5.69
N THR A 560 -3.57 22.37 -6.09
CA THR A 560 -3.04 22.81 -7.38
C THR A 560 -2.13 21.73 -7.94
N LYS A 561 -2.14 21.58 -9.25
CA LYS A 561 -1.29 20.65 -9.98
C LYS A 561 -0.65 21.34 -11.17
N TRP A 562 0.62 21.05 -11.40
CA TRP A 562 1.42 21.67 -12.45
C TRP A 562 2.20 20.62 -13.21
N ASN A 563 2.00 20.58 -14.51
CA ASN A 563 2.72 19.74 -15.46
C ASN A 563 3.83 20.57 -16.10
N LEU A 564 5.03 20.45 -15.60
CA LEU A 564 6.17 21.34 -15.87
C LEU A 564 7.20 20.65 -16.76
N LEU A 565 8.13 21.43 -17.32
CA LEU A 565 9.30 20.94 -18.07
C LEU A 565 8.90 20.02 -19.23
N ASP A 566 8.02 20.52 -20.10
CA ASP A 566 7.48 19.79 -21.26
C ASP A 566 6.85 18.44 -20.84
N ASP A 567 5.97 18.50 -19.84
CA ASP A 567 5.27 17.36 -19.26
C ASP A 567 6.15 16.34 -18.54
N LYS A 568 7.41 16.63 -18.27
CA LYS A 568 8.33 15.69 -17.62
C LYS A 568 8.31 15.75 -16.09
N LEU A 569 7.71 16.78 -15.49
CA LEU A 569 7.64 16.95 -14.04
C LEU A 569 6.22 17.31 -13.60
N LEU A 570 5.62 16.49 -12.77
CA LEU A 570 4.37 16.80 -12.07
C LEU A 570 4.66 17.37 -10.69
N ALA A 571 4.19 18.59 -10.41
CA ALA A 571 4.21 19.19 -9.09
C ALA A 571 2.77 19.32 -8.55
N THR A 572 2.57 18.94 -7.29
CA THR A 572 1.25 18.96 -6.62
C THR A 572 1.35 19.59 -5.25
N ALA A 573 0.32 20.35 -4.86
CA ALA A 573 0.14 20.84 -3.51
C ALA A 573 -1.34 20.81 -3.16
N ALA A 574 -1.66 20.37 -1.95
CA ALA A 574 -3.04 20.33 -1.45
C ALA A 574 -3.10 20.69 0.03
N VAL A 575 -4.17 21.38 0.41
CA VAL A 575 -4.59 21.55 1.81
C VAL A 575 -5.92 20.83 1.98
N PHE A 576 -6.07 20.09 3.08
CA PHE A 576 -7.25 19.27 3.29
C PHE A 576 -7.74 19.28 4.73
N GLN A 577 -9.00 18.93 4.89
CA GLN A 577 -9.61 18.58 6.16
C GLN A 577 -10.47 17.35 5.99
N THR A 578 -10.14 16.28 6.67
CA THR A 578 -10.95 15.06 6.82
C THR A 578 -11.58 15.04 8.21
N THR A 579 -12.88 14.76 8.28
CA THR A 579 -13.61 14.54 9.52
C THR A 579 -14.24 13.17 9.47
N LYS A 580 -14.01 12.34 10.49
CA LYS A 580 -14.64 11.02 10.66
C LYS A 580 -15.56 11.07 11.85
N ASP A 581 -16.81 10.70 11.64
CA ASP A 581 -17.88 10.66 12.64
C ASP A 581 -18.35 9.22 12.86
N ASP A 582 -19.08 8.99 13.93
CA ASP A 582 -19.55 7.67 14.33
C ASP A 582 -18.42 6.63 14.48
N VAL A 583 -17.22 7.11 14.89
CA VAL A 583 -16.06 6.25 15.09
C VAL A 583 -16.34 5.24 16.20
N MET A 584 -16.06 3.99 15.91
CA MET A 584 -16.24 2.92 16.90
C MET A 584 -15.15 2.97 17.95
N GLU A 585 -15.57 3.10 19.19
CA GLU A 585 -14.72 3.11 20.37
C GLU A 585 -15.21 2.05 21.37
N GLY A 586 -14.29 1.40 22.07
CA GLY A 586 -14.58 0.53 23.17
C GLY A 586 -13.44 0.55 24.18
N ALA A 587 -13.75 0.75 25.46
CA ALA A 587 -12.77 0.64 26.54
C ALA A 587 -12.50 -0.84 26.87
N ASN A 588 -13.52 -1.69 26.75
CA ASN A 588 -13.50 -3.11 27.07
C ASN A 588 -14.24 -3.89 25.97
N TYR A 589 -13.56 -4.19 24.88
CA TYR A 589 -14.12 -4.86 23.69
C TYR A 589 -14.83 -6.17 24.00
N ASP A 590 -14.36 -6.90 25.01
CA ASP A 590 -14.86 -8.20 25.35
C ASP A 590 -16.11 -8.15 26.25
N THR A 591 -16.40 -7.00 26.87
CA THR A 591 -17.48 -6.88 27.87
C THR A 591 -18.54 -5.84 27.58
N GLU A 592 -18.19 -4.72 26.91
CA GLU A 592 -19.09 -3.58 26.74
C GLU A 592 -19.48 -3.33 25.26
N GLY A 593 -18.82 -3.99 24.33
CA GLY A 593 -18.99 -3.72 22.90
C GLY A 593 -18.33 -2.43 22.44
N THR A 594 -18.35 -2.20 21.13
CA THR A 594 -17.92 -0.94 20.54
C THR A 594 -19.13 -0.13 20.13
N PHE A 595 -19.12 1.16 20.48
CA PHE A 595 -20.20 2.09 20.16
C PHE A 595 -19.69 3.17 19.22
N ASN A 596 -20.53 3.62 18.30
CA ASN A 596 -20.28 4.74 17.39
C ASN A 596 -20.29 6.09 18.13
N THR A 597 -19.38 6.27 19.08
CA THR A 597 -19.35 7.42 19.98
C THR A 597 -18.30 8.44 19.62
N GLY A 598 -17.33 8.05 18.81
CA GLY A 598 -16.16 8.87 18.49
C GLY A 598 -16.42 9.85 17.35
N LYS A 599 -15.64 10.91 17.35
CA LYS A 599 -15.47 11.85 16.23
C LYS A 599 -14.05 12.37 16.22
N ASN A 600 -13.42 12.35 15.07
CA ASN A 600 -12.08 12.89 14.91
C ASN A 600 -11.96 13.80 13.68
N ARG A 601 -10.86 14.52 13.63
CA ARG A 601 -10.54 15.40 12.51
C ARG A 601 -9.04 15.40 12.25
N VAL A 602 -8.67 15.32 10.96
CA VAL A 602 -7.31 15.52 10.47
C VAL A 602 -7.28 16.68 9.49
N ARG A 603 -6.31 17.56 9.63
CA ARG A 603 -6.04 18.68 8.73
C ARG A 603 -4.58 18.63 8.32
N GLY A 604 -4.29 19.01 7.08
CA GLY A 604 -2.91 18.98 6.65
C GLY A 604 -2.64 19.68 5.34
N ILE A 605 -1.34 19.72 5.04
CA ILE A 605 -0.78 20.15 3.76
C ILE A 605 0.02 18.97 3.22
N GLU A 606 -0.18 18.67 1.96
CA GLU A 606 0.60 17.68 1.22
C GLU A 606 1.24 18.31 -0.01
N LEU A 607 2.49 17.95 -0.25
CA LEU A 607 3.27 18.37 -1.40
C LEU A 607 3.81 17.14 -2.12
N GLY A 608 3.88 17.19 -3.45
CA GLY A 608 4.42 16.12 -4.27
C GLY A 608 5.16 16.63 -5.50
N LEU A 609 6.25 15.95 -5.86
CA LEU A 609 7.01 16.12 -7.09
C LEU A 609 7.28 14.74 -7.67
N ALA A 610 7.06 14.53 -8.97
CA ALA A 610 7.38 13.28 -9.65
C ALA A 610 7.78 13.53 -11.10
N GLY A 611 8.95 13.02 -11.52
CA GLY A 611 9.44 13.12 -12.89
C GLY A 611 10.87 13.61 -13.01
N ASN A 612 11.18 14.26 -14.11
CA ASN A 612 12.53 14.74 -14.41
C ASN A 612 12.65 16.22 -14.07
N LEU A 613 13.56 16.56 -13.16
CA LEU A 613 13.91 17.94 -12.86
C LEU A 613 14.88 18.52 -13.92
N THR A 614 15.74 17.68 -14.47
CA THR A 614 16.58 17.94 -15.62
C THR A 614 16.63 16.70 -16.53
N LYS A 615 17.24 16.79 -17.70
CA LYS A 615 17.44 15.62 -18.58
C LYS A 615 18.16 14.46 -17.89
N ASN A 616 19.01 14.76 -16.91
CA ASN A 616 19.84 13.77 -16.21
C ASN A 616 19.41 13.53 -14.76
N PHE A 617 18.40 14.25 -14.23
CA PHE A 617 18.01 14.12 -12.84
C PHE A 617 16.51 13.84 -12.73
N GLN A 618 16.20 12.61 -12.26
CA GLN A 618 14.87 12.14 -11.95
C GLN A 618 14.61 12.30 -10.45
N LEU A 619 13.39 12.67 -10.10
CA LEU A 619 12.99 12.94 -8.72
C LEU A 619 11.59 12.41 -8.46
N GLN A 620 11.42 11.73 -7.33
CA GLN A 620 10.14 11.53 -6.67
C GLN A 620 10.28 12.06 -5.24
N ALA A 621 9.52 13.06 -4.87
CA ALA A 621 9.57 13.65 -3.54
C ALA A 621 8.17 13.94 -3.03
N GLY A 622 7.99 13.86 -1.73
CA GLY A 622 6.72 14.19 -1.10
C GLY A 622 6.89 14.62 0.34
N ALA A 623 5.93 15.40 0.81
CA ALA A 623 5.85 15.88 2.19
C ALA A 623 4.40 15.85 2.65
N ALA A 624 4.16 15.45 3.89
CA ALA A 624 2.90 15.60 4.58
C ALA A 624 3.13 16.24 5.95
N ILE A 625 2.41 17.32 6.23
CA ILE A 625 2.42 18.03 7.50
C ILE A 625 0.96 18.12 7.95
N MET A 626 0.65 17.43 9.04
CA MET A 626 -0.74 17.18 9.43
C MET A 626 -0.93 17.41 10.93
N LYS A 627 -2.18 17.65 11.33
CA LYS A 627 -2.59 17.68 12.74
C LYS A 627 -3.91 16.92 12.87
N SER A 628 -3.96 16.02 13.83
CA SER A 628 -5.16 15.28 14.20
C SER A 628 -5.72 15.77 15.53
N LYS A 629 -7.02 15.56 15.76
CA LYS A 629 -7.68 15.86 17.02
C LYS A 629 -8.92 14.98 17.20
N VAL A 630 -9.04 14.35 18.36
CA VAL A 630 -10.28 13.73 18.80
C VAL A 630 -11.25 14.84 19.25
N LEU A 631 -12.43 14.90 18.62
CA LEU A 631 -13.45 15.93 18.89
C LEU A 631 -14.54 15.45 19.85
N ARG A 632 -14.83 14.13 19.82
CA ARG A 632 -15.81 13.46 20.69
C ARG A 632 -15.31 12.03 20.97
N SER A 633 -15.52 11.53 22.16
CA SER A 633 -15.17 10.19 22.61
C SER A 633 -16.05 9.78 23.79
N ALA A 634 -16.39 8.50 23.91
CA ALA A 634 -16.99 7.94 25.12
C ALA A 634 -16.05 8.06 26.34
N VAL A 635 -14.73 8.06 26.09
CA VAL A 635 -13.70 8.28 27.11
C VAL A 635 -13.31 9.75 27.11
N ALA A 636 -13.79 10.50 28.12
CA ALA A 636 -13.60 11.96 28.19
C ALA A 636 -12.13 12.39 28.11
N SER A 637 -11.19 11.61 28.68
CA SER A 637 -9.75 11.90 28.63
C SER A 637 -9.13 11.79 27.22
N ASN A 638 -9.82 11.18 26.27
CA ASN A 638 -9.35 11.10 24.87
C ASN A 638 -9.67 12.39 24.09
N VAL A 639 -10.67 13.17 24.53
CA VAL A 639 -11.09 14.39 23.82
C VAL A 639 -9.98 15.44 23.86
N GLY A 640 -9.62 15.95 22.68
CA GLY A 640 -8.53 16.91 22.51
C GLY A 640 -7.18 16.30 22.18
N ASN A 641 -6.97 15.00 22.43
CA ASN A 641 -5.74 14.30 22.07
C ASN A 641 -5.57 14.16 20.55
N PRO A 642 -4.33 14.02 20.06
CA PRO A 642 -4.06 13.52 18.73
C PRO A 642 -4.55 12.07 18.55
N LEU A 643 -4.68 11.63 17.31
CA LEU A 643 -4.96 10.22 17.00
C LEU A 643 -3.75 9.33 17.31
N SER A 644 -4.02 8.11 17.73
CA SER A 644 -3.01 7.06 17.85
C SER A 644 -2.44 6.66 16.50
N ASN A 645 -1.18 6.22 16.46
CA ASN A 645 -0.43 5.82 15.25
C ASN A 645 -0.33 6.94 14.19
N PHE A 646 -0.48 8.17 14.57
CA PHE A 646 -0.46 9.34 13.72
C PHE A 646 0.89 10.06 13.80
N ALA A 647 1.60 10.10 12.67
CA ALA A 647 2.78 10.95 12.50
C ALA A 647 2.35 12.30 11.93
N ASP A 648 2.70 13.40 12.60
CA ASP A 648 2.30 14.75 12.18
C ASP A 648 3.15 15.29 11.04
N ARG A 649 4.34 14.72 10.80
CA ARG A 649 5.24 15.10 9.69
C ARG A 649 5.92 13.87 9.11
N SER A 650 5.88 13.78 7.79
CA SER A 650 6.63 12.78 7.03
C SER A 650 7.13 13.36 5.72
N PHE A 651 8.36 12.99 5.35
CA PHE A 651 9.05 13.45 4.15
C PHE A 651 9.72 12.26 3.48
N THR A 652 9.64 12.19 2.16
CA THR A 652 10.38 11.21 1.37
C THR A 652 10.93 11.89 0.12
N VAL A 653 12.17 11.58 -0.20
CA VAL A 653 12.83 12.03 -1.44
C VAL A 653 13.58 10.84 -2.01
N GLN A 654 13.31 10.51 -3.26
CA GLN A 654 14.06 9.56 -4.07
C GLN A 654 14.58 10.30 -5.29
N GLY A 655 15.90 10.40 -5.45
CA GLY A 655 16.54 11.06 -6.59
C GLY A 655 17.49 10.11 -7.31
N LYS A 656 17.54 10.19 -8.65
CA LYS A 656 18.45 9.44 -9.52
C LYS A 656 19.15 10.40 -10.46
N TYR A 657 20.46 10.39 -10.49
CA TYR A 657 21.28 11.20 -11.39
C TYR A 657 22.02 10.34 -12.40
N GLN A 658 21.80 10.60 -13.68
CA GLN A 658 22.52 9.97 -14.79
C GLN A 658 23.82 10.73 -15.00
N LEU A 659 24.95 10.20 -14.49
CA LEU A 659 26.26 10.85 -14.56
C LEU A 659 26.89 10.71 -15.95
N THR A 660 26.86 9.51 -16.50
CA THR A 660 27.30 9.18 -17.85
C THR A 660 26.22 8.39 -18.57
N ARG A 661 26.44 8.07 -19.84
CA ARG A 661 25.50 7.21 -20.59
C ARG A 661 25.25 5.86 -19.92
N ASP A 662 26.28 5.32 -19.24
CA ASP A 662 26.26 3.96 -18.69
C ASP A 662 26.20 3.91 -17.16
N PHE A 663 26.38 5.05 -16.47
CA PHE A 663 26.41 5.07 -15.01
C PHE A 663 25.41 6.08 -14.43
N SER A 664 24.57 5.60 -13.54
CA SER A 664 23.67 6.39 -12.72
C SER A 664 23.80 6.04 -11.25
N PHE A 665 23.46 6.98 -10.38
CA PHE A 665 23.38 6.75 -8.95
C PHE A 665 22.25 7.58 -8.34
N GLY A 666 21.83 7.19 -7.15
CA GLY A 666 20.75 7.88 -6.47
C GLY A 666 20.68 7.56 -5.00
N ALA A 667 19.72 8.19 -4.36
CA ALA A 667 19.45 8.00 -2.93
C ALA A 667 17.96 8.07 -2.65
N VAL A 668 17.55 7.39 -1.57
CA VAL A 668 16.25 7.56 -0.93
C VAL A 668 16.47 8.08 0.48
N ALA A 669 15.77 9.13 0.86
CA ALA A 669 15.74 9.65 2.22
C ALA A 669 14.31 9.64 2.74
N ARG A 670 14.08 9.06 3.91
CA ARG A 670 12.78 8.98 4.57
C ARG A 670 12.87 9.56 5.97
N TYR A 671 11.90 10.38 6.32
CA TYR A 671 11.72 10.92 7.67
C TYR A 671 10.29 10.72 8.12
N GLU A 672 10.09 10.28 9.35
CA GLU A 672 8.82 10.24 10.03
C GLU A 672 8.98 10.82 11.44
N SER A 673 8.06 11.73 11.85
CA SER A 673 8.05 12.27 13.19
C SER A 673 7.64 11.21 14.23
N SER A 674 7.92 11.46 15.49
CA SER A 674 7.44 10.61 16.59
C SER A 674 5.93 10.52 16.57
N ARG A 675 5.41 9.37 17.02
CA ARG A 675 3.98 9.10 17.15
C ARG A 675 3.68 8.32 18.41
N CYS A 676 2.42 8.23 18.77
CA CYS A 676 1.95 7.46 19.90
C CYS A 676 1.15 6.25 19.43
N GLY A 677 1.56 5.05 19.84
CA GLY A 677 0.79 3.84 19.57
C GLY A 677 -0.51 3.83 20.37
N GLY A 678 -1.47 3.04 19.92
CA GLY A 678 -2.78 2.90 20.54
C GLY A 678 -3.80 2.40 19.53
N GLN A 679 -5.07 2.42 19.90
CA GLN A 679 -6.17 2.12 19.01
C GLN A 679 -6.20 3.13 17.86
N PRO A 680 -6.14 2.71 16.58
CA PRO A 680 -6.33 3.61 15.44
C PRO A 680 -7.66 4.36 15.52
N ASP A 681 -7.73 5.49 14.82
CA ASP A 681 -8.88 6.39 14.76
C ASP A 681 -9.32 7.01 16.09
N THR A 682 -8.63 6.66 17.19
CA THR A 682 -8.91 7.15 18.55
C THR A 682 -7.68 7.81 19.19
N GLY A 683 -7.88 8.49 20.32
CA GLY A 683 -6.80 9.06 21.16
C GLY A 683 -6.32 8.13 22.27
N ALA A 684 -6.59 6.84 22.21
CA ALA A 684 -6.36 5.88 23.31
C ALA A 684 -4.87 5.67 23.68
N GLY A 685 -3.93 6.09 22.80
CA GLY A 685 -2.48 6.05 23.10
C GLY A 685 -2.00 7.09 24.09
N TYR A 686 -2.87 8.01 24.53
CA TYR A 686 -2.50 9.13 25.39
C TYR A 686 -3.13 8.99 26.78
N THR A 687 -2.33 9.31 27.81
CA THR A 687 -2.78 9.38 29.20
C THR A 687 -2.50 10.80 29.71
N ASN A 688 -3.53 11.54 30.09
CA ASN A 688 -3.43 12.95 30.48
C ASN A 688 -2.65 13.82 29.49
N GLY A 689 -2.91 13.63 28.18
CA GLY A 689 -2.22 14.33 27.10
C GLY A 689 -0.78 13.89 26.81
N MET A 690 -0.23 12.96 27.57
CA MET A 690 1.11 12.39 27.38
C MET A 690 1.04 11.06 26.64
N CYS A 691 1.99 10.83 25.75
CA CYS A 691 2.09 9.58 25.01
C CYS A 691 2.44 8.41 25.93
N SER A 692 1.58 7.39 25.94
CA SER A 692 1.78 6.17 26.73
C SER A 692 2.60 5.10 26.00
N GLN A 693 2.58 5.13 24.67
CA GLN A 693 3.20 4.12 23.78
C GLN A 693 4.09 4.83 22.74
N PRO A 694 5.23 5.42 23.13
CA PRO A 694 6.02 6.25 22.22
C PRO A 694 6.74 5.44 21.14
N VAL A 695 6.60 5.87 19.89
CA VAL A 695 7.45 5.49 18.77
C VAL A 695 8.32 6.71 18.43
N PRO A 696 9.65 6.63 18.57
CA PRO A 696 10.54 7.73 18.24
C PRO A 696 10.50 8.11 16.76
N SER A 697 10.82 9.37 16.47
CA SER A 697 11.07 9.81 15.10
C SER A 697 12.31 9.12 14.52
N PHE A 698 12.33 8.96 13.21
CA PHE A 698 13.49 8.40 12.53
C PHE A 698 13.77 9.09 11.18
N SER A 699 15.03 9.02 10.78
CA SER A 699 15.48 9.26 9.39
C SER A 699 16.25 8.03 8.94
N VAL A 700 15.96 7.54 7.74
CA VAL A 700 16.64 6.40 7.12
C VAL A 700 17.03 6.79 5.70
N TYR A 701 18.23 6.41 5.31
CA TYR A 701 18.82 6.74 4.03
C TYR A 701 19.23 5.45 3.32
N ASP A 702 18.87 5.35 2.04
CA ASP A 702 19.27 4.27 1.16
C ASP A 702 20.05 4.87 -0.02
N LEU A 703 21.02 4.14 -0.53
CA LEU A 703 21.79 4.52 -1.73
C LEU A 703 21.62 3.46 -2.80
N PHE A 704 21.64 3.89 -4.05
CA PHE A 704 21.67 2.95 -5.17
C PHE A 704 22.53 3.48 -6.32
N ALA A 705 23.07 2.55 -7.11
CA ALA A 705 23.80 2.85 -8.31
C ALA A 705 23.52 1.78 -9.37
N SER A 706 23.52 2.19 -10.64
CA SER A 706 23.40 1.27 -11.77
C SER A 706 24.51 1.53 -12.78
N TYR A 707 25.09 0.44 -13.27
CA TYR A 707 26.10 0.47 -14.33
C TYR A 707 25.68 -0.41 -15.50
N ARG A 708 25.48 0.18 -16.66
CA ARG A 708 25.19 -0.54 -17.90
C ARG A 708 26.47 -1.14 -18.45
N ILE A 709 26.57 -2.46 -18.45
CA ILE A 709 27.70 -3.22 -19.01
C ILE A 709 27.65 -3.17 -20.56
N ASN A 710 26.45 -3.37 -21.09
CA ASN A 710 26.14 -3.31 -22.52
C ASN A 710 24.63 -3.09 -22.72
N LYS A 711 24.14 -3.14 -23.97
CA LYS A 711 22.71 -2.95 -24.27
C LYS A 711 21.77 -4.01 -23.67
N HIS A 712 22.29 -5.15 -23.25
CA HIS A 712 21.54 -6.29 -22.74
C HIS A 712 21.80 -6.59 -21.25
N ALA A 713 22.73 -5.88 -20.61
CA ALA A 713 23.09 -6.18 -19.23
C ALA A 713 23.41 -4.92 -18.43
N ASP A 714 22.87 -4.82 -17.23
CA ASP A 714 23.25 -3.82 -16.24
C ASP A 714 23.43 -4.45 -14.85
N LEU A 715 24.28 -3.83 -14.05
CA LEU A 715 24.45 -4.12 -12.64
C LEU A 715 23.80 -3.04 -11.80
N ARG A 716 23.04 -3.43 -10.79
CA ARG A 716 22.48 -2.51 -9.80
C ARG A 716 22.99 -2.85 -8.40
N LEU A 717 23.47 -1.86 -7.69
CA LEU A 717 23.86 -1.92 -6.29
C LEU A 717 22.84 -1.14 -5.47
N ASN A 718 22.25 -1.75 -4.45
CA ASN A 718 21.46 -1.09 -3.43
C ASN A 718 22.15 -1.24 -2.06
N VAL A 719 22.26 -0.14 -1.32
CA VAL A 719 22.68 -0.12 0.08
C VAL A 719 21.54 0.46 0.89
N LEU A 720 20.77 -0.40 1.51
CA LEU A 720 19.59 -0.05 2.30
C LEU A 720 20.01 0.31 3.72
N ASN A 721 19.35 1.30 4.33
CA ASN A 721 19.67 1.79 5.68
C ASN A 721 21.19 2.00 5.86
N VAL A 722 21.80 2.82 5.02
CA VAL A 722 23.25 3.00 4.92
C VAL A 722 23.91 3.38 6.26
N THR A 723 23.18 4.07 7.12
CA THR A 723 23.66 4.49 8.45
C THR A 723 23.48 3.44 9.53
N ASP A 724 22.93 2.27 9.19
CA ASP A 724 22.58 1.19 10.13
C ASP A 724 21.72 1.71 11.30
N LYS A 725 20.75 2.56 10.98
CA LYS A 725 19.86 3.18 11.97
C LYS A 725 18.96 2.13 12.60
N ASP A 726 18.96 2.05 13.92
CA ASP A 726 17.97 1.30 14.68
C ASP A 726 16.70 2.17 14.80
N TYR A 727 15.59 1.73 14.22
CA TYR A 727 14.33 2.48 14.17
C TYR A 727 13.11 1.56 14.26
N TYR A 728 11.96 2.15 14.58
CA TYR A 728 10.71 1.42 14.79
C TYR A 728 9.64 1.91 13.84
N THR A 729 8.99 0.97 13.16
CA THR A 729 7.94 1.24 12.17
C THR A 729 6.55 1.24 12.76
N ALA A 730 6.32 0.52 13.86
CA ALA A 730 5.04 0.45 14.54
C ALA A 730 5.21 0.01 16.01
N VAL A 731 4.20 0.27 16.82
CA VAL A 731 4.08 -0.24 18.18
C VAL A 731 2.71 -0.89 18.36
N TYR A 732 2.67 -2.04 19.00
CA TYR A 732 1.41 -2.67 19.35
C TYR A 732 0.60 -1.80 20.31
N ARG A 733 -0.71 -1.80 20.19
CA ARG A 733 -1.62 -0.91 20.94
C ARG A 733 -1.42 -0.88 22.45
N SER A 734 -1.04 -2.01 23.05
CA SER A 734 -0.74 -2.11 24.48
C SER A 734 0.70 -1.70 24.84
N GLY A 735 1.57 -1.49 23.83
CA GLY A 735 3.00 -1.25 24.01
C GLY A 735 3.81 -2.50 24.35
N ALA A 736 3.22 -3.69 24.27
CA ALA A 736 3.89 -4.94 24.61
C ALA A 736 5.07 -5.26 23.68
N PHE A 737 5.01 -4.81 22.42
CA PHE A 737 6.12 -4.97 21.48
C PHE A 737 6.11 -3.88 20.42
N LEU A 738 7.28 -3.69 19.78
CA LEU A 738 7.53 -2.73 18.69
C LEU A 738 8.12 -3.45 17.50
N TYR A 739 7.66 -3.10 16.30
CA TYR A 739 8.29 -3.59 15.08
C TYR A 739 9.50 -2.75 14.73
N LYS A 740 10.65 -3.39 14.58
CA LYS A 740 11.85 -2.73 14.06
C LYS A 740 11.81 -2.65 12.54
N GLY A 741 12.42 -1.61 12.01
CA GLY A 741 12.82 -1.58 10.61
C GLY A 741 14.06 -2.44 10.37
N ASP A 742 14.26 -2.86 9.13
CA ASP A 742 15.41 -3.69 8.74
C ASP A 742 16.73 -2.93 8.97
N GLY A 743 17.77 -3.64 9.39
CA GLY A 743 19.13 -3.15 9.50
C GLY A 743 19.76 -2.83 8.13
N ARG A 744 21.04 -2.45 8.11
CA ARG A 744 21.75 -2.19 6.86
C ARG A 744 21.89 -3.48 6.04
N ALA A 745 21.54 -3.37 4.73
CA ALA A 745 21.71 -4.46 3.77
C ALA A 745 22.38 -3.95 2.49
N VAL A 746 23.26 -4.77 1.91
CA VAL A 746 23.87 -4.49 0.61
C VAL A 746 23.41 -5.57 -0.37
N ARG A 747 22.87 -5.17 -1.51
CA ARG A 747 22.36 -6.06 -2.56
C ARG A 747 22.94 -5.67 -3.91
N LEU A 748 23.48 -6.67 -4.63
CA LEU A 748 23.96 -6.52 -6.00
C LEU A 748 23.08 -7.35 -6.92
N THR A 749 22.52 -6.72 -7.94
CA THR A 749 21.60 -7.35 -8.89
C THR A 749 22.14 -7.21 -10.31
N LEU A 750 22.27 -8.32 -11.02
CA LEU A 750 22.48 -8.36 -12.47
C LEU A 750 21.11 -8.40 -13.16
N ASN A 751 20.86 -7.46 -14.04
CA ASN A 751 19.68 -7.43 -14.90
C ASN A 751 20.10 -7.76 -16.33
N LEU A 752 19.35 -8.63 -16.98
CA LEU A 752 19.54 -9.06 -18.36
C LEU A 752 18.28 -8.77 -19.16
N ASP A 753 18.42 -7.99 -20.23
CA ASP A 753 17.39 -7.73 -21.26
C ASP A 753 17.75 -8.55 -22.50
N LEU A 754 16.95 -9.62 -22.79
CA LEU A 754 17.21 -10.64 -23.82
C LEU A 754 16.27 -10.48 -25.03
#